data_8ccd71c43aa6a6a867935fdbbb588662
#
_entry.id   8ccd71c43aa6a6a867935fdbbb588662
#
_cell.length_a   1.000
_cell.length_b   1.000
_cell.length_c   1.000
_cell.angle_alpha   90.00
_cell.angle_beta   90.00
_cell.angle_gamma   90.00
#
_symmetry.space_group_name_H-M   'P 1'
#
loop_
_entity.id
_entity.type
_entity.pdbx_description
1 polymer ?
#
loop_
_entity_poly.entity_id
_entity_poly.type
_entity_poly.pdbx_seq_one_letter_code
_entity_poly.pdbx_strand_id
1 'polypeptide(L)'
;LAPWNPISSNYYPNMLEQAMTAFGVDMDKPFEDLSEKDKNLILYGSDGKEFHFHYENEFGGVRDIDIPFEGVVTNIKRRYHETNSDYTRTQMRLYMNELTCGTCHGYRLNDQALSVRVGGEQGPHIGEISDLSIADHLELVSQLTLSENEAIIARPILKEIKDRLTFLNNVGLNYLTLSRSAGTLSGGESQRIRLATQIGSNLSGVLYILDEPSIGLHQRDNDRLIASLKKMRDLGNTLIVVEHDEDTMREADYLIDVGPGAGVFGGEIVAAGTPKQVARNSKSITGQYLSGKRAIPVPAERRVGNGRFIEVTGARENNLQNVTARFPLGKFIAVTGVSGSGKSTLINSILKKAIAQKLNRNSDKPGKFKTITGIEHVDRLIDIDQSPIGRTPRSNPATYTGVFDDIRDLFAQTNEAKIRGYKKGRFSFNVKGGRCEACSGDGIIKIEMHFLPDVYVACEVCHGTRYNSETLEVHYKEKNISQVLDMTVNDAVEFFQHIPKIQRKLQTIKDVGLGYVTLGQPATTLSGGEAQRMKLASELHKRSTGKSFYILDEPTTGLHTEDIAHLLKVLARFVDDGNTVLVIEHNLDVIKTADHIIDLGPEGGVGGGTIIATGTPEEVAANEASYTGQYLKGKLHHE
;
A
#
# COMPACT_ATOMS: atom_id res chain seq x y z
N LEU A 1 -23.01 14.62 12.52
CA LEU A 1 -23.11 13.36 11.74
C LEU A 1 -22.03 13.34 10.67
N ALA A 2 -21.18 12.30 10.65
CA ALA A 2 -19.99 12.21 9.80
C ALA A 2 -20.26 12.45 8.30
N PRO A 3 -21.31 11.88 7.67
CA PRO A 3 -21.56 12.07 6.23
C PRO A 3 -21.93 13.50 5.81
N TRP A 4 -22.40 14.31 6.76
CA TRP A 4 -22.87 15.66 6.55
C TRP A 4 -22.02 16.70 7.30
N ASN A 5 -20.78 16.32 7.68
CA ASN A 5 -19.84 17.24 8.30
C ASN A 5 -19.33 18.26 7.25
N PRO A 6 -19.32 19.57 7.52
CA PRO A 6 -18.96 20.60 6.55
C PRO A 6 -17.45 20.54 6.24
N ILE A 7 -17.09 19.95 5.11
CA ILE A 7 -15.73 20.05 4.54
C ILE A 7 -15.72 21.01 3.35
N SER A 8 -16.84 21.10 2.60
CA SER A 8 -16.93 21.87 1.37
C SER A 8 -18.25 22.64 1.17
N SER A 9 -19.30 22.38 1.96
CA SER A 9 -20.60 23.01 1.85
C SER A 9 -21.39 22.89 3.14
N ASN A 10 -22.03 23.98 3.56
CA ASN A 10 -22.93 24.04 4.72
C ASN A 10 -24.37 23.61 4.38
N TYR A 11 -24.64 23.14 3.16
CA TYR A 11 -26.00 22.80 2.72
C TYR A 11 -26.65 21.71 3.59
N TYR A 12 -26.01 20.57 3.74
CA TYR A 12 -26.56 19.46 4.54
C TYR A 12 -26.58 19.71 6.05
N PRO A 13 -25.57 20.34 6.66
CA PRO A 13 -25.66 20.79 8.06
C PRO A 13 -26.84 21.72 8.32
N ASN A 14 -27.04 22.74 7.48
CA ASN A 14 -28.17 23.65 7.60
C ASN A 14 -29.52 22.96 7.40
N MET A 15 -29.62 22.02 6.45
CA MET A 15 -30.81 21.20 6.24
C MET A 15 -31.15 20.37 7.48
N LEU A 16 -30.14 19.73 8.09
CA LEU A 16 -30.32 18.93 9.31
C LEU A 16 -30.80 19.82 10.46
N GLU A 17 -30.16 20.96 10.69
CA GLU A 17 -30.49 21.89 11.79
C GLU A 17 -31.92 22.41 11.66
N GLN A 18 -32.32 22.88 10.48
CA GLN A 18 -33.68 23.42 10.26
C GLN A 18 -34.74 22.31 10.35
N ALA A 19 -34.49 21.14 9.79
CA ALA A 19 -35.41 20.01 9.91
C ALA A 19 -35.58 19.59 11.38
N MET A 20 -34.50 19.44 12.13
CA MET A 20 -34.56 19.02 13.53
C MET A 20 -35.28 20.09 14.40
N THR A 21 -35.02 21.35 14.14
CA THR A 21 -35.76 22.46 14.79
C THR A 21 -37.26 22.41 14.50
N ALA A 22 -37.65 22.20 13.24
CA ALA A 22 -39.05 22.10 12.83
C ALA A 22 -39.77 20.90 13.45
N PHE A 23 -39.06 19.77 13.64
CA PHE A 23 -39.63 18.57 14.25
C PHE A 23 -39.42 18.47 15.77
N GLY A 24 -38.81 19.49 16.39
CA GLY A 24 -38.66 19.59 17.85
C GLY A 24 -37.62 18.63 18.44
N VAL A 25 -36.59 18.27 17.68
CA VAL A 25 -35.48 17.43 18.15
C VAL A 25 -34.38 18.32 18.72
N ASP A 26 -33.93 18.00 19.93
CA ASP A 26 -32.87 18.72 20.62
C ASP A 26 -31.48 18.30 20.04
N MET A 27 -30.87 19.23 19.30
CA MET A 27 -29.56 19.00 18.64
C MET A 27 -28.35 19.13 19.57
N ASP A 28 -28.55 19.64 20.79
CA ASP A 28 -27.48 19.77 21.80
C ASP A 28 -27.24 18.43 22.54
N LYS A 29 -28.19 17.50 22.45
CA LYS A 29 -28.02 16.15 23.01
C LYS A 29 -27.12 15.25 22.16
N PRO A 30 -26.26 14.46 22.80
CA PRO A 30 -25.56 13.39 22.11
C PRO A 30 -26.53 12.46 21.37
N PHE A 31 -26.16 12.00 20.16
CA PHE A 31 -27.03 11.15 19.35
C PHE A 31 -27.47 9.85 20.11
N GLU A 32 -26.61 9.30 20.95
CA GLU A 32 -26.90 8.12 21.77
C GLU A 32 -28.00 8.35 22.81
N ASP A 33 -28.16 9.60 23.27
CA ASP A 33 -29.14 9.97 24.30
C ASP A 33 -30.49 10.44 23.71
N LEU A 34 -30.63 10.50 22.39
CA LEU A 34 -31.88 10.83 21.70
C LEU A 34 -32.87 9.65 21.79
N SER A 35 -34.16 9.99 21.72
CA SER A 35 -35.21 8.97 21.63
C SER A 35 -35.08 8.17 20.34
N GLU A 36 -35.55 6.90 20.33
CA GLU A 36 -35.55 6.06 19.12
C GLU A 36 -36.36 6.71 17.97
N LYS A 37 -37.41 7.47 18.29
CA LYS A 37 -38.18 8.23 17.32
C LYS A 37 -37.31 9.31 16.65
N ASP A 38 -36.55 10.08 17.44
CA ASP A 38 -35.69 11.13 16.94
C ASP A 38 -34.51 10.57 16.16
N LYS A 39 -33.92 9.47 16.62
CA LYS A 39 -32.89 8.74 15.88
C LYS A 39 -33.39 8.27 14.52
N ASN A 40 -34.59 7.68 14.47
CA ASN A 40 -35.20 7.23 13.21
C ASN A 40 -35.51 8.41 12.27
N LEU A 41 -35.99 9.53 12.78
CA LEU A 41 -36.19 10.74 12.00
C LEU A 41 -34.89 11.22 11.37
N ILE A 42 -33.81 11.32 12.13
CA ILE A 42 -32.50 11.74 11.66
C ILE A 42 -31.96 10.76 10.58
N LEU A 43 -32.08 9.48 10.83
CA LEU A 43 -31.49 8.46 9.95
C LEU A 43 -32.31 8.19 8.69
N TYR A 44 -33.64 8.08 8.82
CA TYR A 44 -34.50 7.59 7.76
C TYR A 44 -35.49 8.62 7.19
N GLY A 45 -35.62 9.78 7.88
CA GLY A 45 -36.43 10.89 7.38
C GLY A 45 -37.79 11.06 8.04
N SER A 46 -38.56 12.00 7.51
CA SER A 46 -39.82 12.51 8.10
C SER A 46 -41.10 11.79 7.62
N ASP A 47 -40.99 10.66 6.91
CA ASP A 47 -42.12 9.94 6.30
C ASP A 47 -43.07 10.87 5.49
N GLY A 48 -42.45 11.72 4.68
CA GLY A 48 -43.20 12.65 3.81
C GLY A 48 -43.70 13.92 4.46
N LYS A 49 -43.49 14.13 5.78
CA LYS A 49 -43.82 15.41 6.42
C LYS A 49 -42.84 16.47 5.99
N GLU A 50 -43.35 17.56 5.49
CA GLU A 50 -42.57 18.68 4.97
C GLU A 50 -42.14 19.62 6.11
N PHE A 51 -41.01 20.28 5.91
CA PHE A 51 -40.53 21.41 6.70
C PHE A 51 -40.06 22.52 5.76
N HIS A 52 -40.07 23.73 6.24
CA HIS A 52 -39.60 24.88 5.49
C HIS A 52 -38.08 24.93 5.53
N PHE A 53 -37.45 24.92 4.35
CA PHE A 53 -35.99 24.94 4.18
C PHE A 53 -35.56 26.20 3.46
N HIS A 54 -34.81 27.04 4.17
CA HIS A 54 -34.18 28.25 3.65
C HIS A 54 -32.68 28.09 3.58
N TYR A 55 -32.08 28.29 2.42
CA TYR A 55 -30.63 28.19 2.22
C TYR A 55 -30.14 29.24 1.22
N GLU A 56 -29.13 30.00 1.63
CA GLU A 56 -28.39 30.94 0.78
C GLU A 56 -26.96 30.44 0.59
N ASN A 57 -26.52 30.33 -0.65
CA ASN A 57 -25.15 29.91 -0.95
C ASN A 57 -24.19 31.12 -1.00
N GLU A 58 -22.89 30.88 -0.97
CA GLU A 58 -21.84 31.92 -1.00
C GLU A 58 -21.87 32.80 -2.26
N PHE A 59 -22.64 32.46 -3.27
CA PHE A 59 -22.80 33.16 -4.55
C PHE A 59 -24.15 33.90 -4.64
N GLY A 60 -24.91 33.99 -3.54
CA GLY A 60 -26.21 34.69 -3.47
C GLY A 60 -27.40 33.92 -4.06
N GLY A 61 -27.22 32.61 -4.35
CA GLY A 61 -28.35 31.77 -4.76
C GLY A 61 -29.18 31.32 -3.56
N VAL A 62 -30.48 31.68 -3.57
CA VAL A 62 -31.43 31.37 -2.49
C VAL A 62 -32.29 30.16 -2.87
N ARG A 63 -32.46 29.23 -1.94
CA ARG A 63 -33.48 28.16 -1.97
C ARG A 63 -34.43 28.40 -0.79
N ASP A 64 -35.69 28.49 -1.10
CA ASP A 64 -36.78 28.75 -0.13
C ASP A 64 -37.96 27.86 -0.53
N ILE A 65 -38.03 26.64 0.06
CA ILE A 65 -38.92 25.56 -0.37
C ILE A 65 -39.41 24.73 0.82
N ASP A 66 -40.62 24.22 0.72
CA ASP A 66 -41.11 23.19 1.63
C ASP A 66 -40.77 21.81 1.07
N ILE A 67 -40.05 21.03 1.83
CA ILE A 67 -39.59 19.70 1.43
C ILE A 67 -39.68 18.69 2.57
N PRO A 68 -39.91 17.40 2.28
CA PRO A 68 -39.78 16.37 3.29
C PRO A 68 -38.29 16.14 3.63
N PHE A 69 -38.02 15.88 4.89
CA PHE A 69 -36.68 15.52 5.33
C PHE A 69 -36.39 14.06 4.95
N GLU A 70 -35.42 13.87 4.08
CA GLU A 70 -35.10 12.55 3.50
C GLU A 70 -34.41 11.61 4.50
N GLY A 71 -33.71 12.14 5.50
CA GLY A 71 -32.85 11.38 6.41
C GLY A 71 -31.48 11.05 5.82
N VAL A 72 -30.51 10.87 6.72
CA VAL A 72 -29.09 10.71 6.34
C VAL A 72 -28.83 9.42 5.56
N VAL A 73 -29.39 8.30 6.03
CA VAL A 73 -29.19 6.97 5.41
C VAL A 73 -29.84 6.91 4.04
N THR A 74 -31.08 7.42 3.94
CA THR A 74 -31.82 7.45 2.68
C THR A 74 -31.12 8.32 1.64
N ASN A 75 -30.67 9.52 2.05
CA ASN A 75 -29.89 10.42 1.20
C ASN A 75 -28.61 9.76 0.66
N ILE A 76 -27.81 9.11 1.52
CA ILE A 76 -26.58 8.43 1.10
C ILE A 76 -26.88 7.31 0.14
N LYS A 77 -27.89 6.47 0.42
CA LYS A 77 -28.31 5.38 -0.49
C LYS A 77 -28.72 5.91 -1.86
N ARG A 78 -29.58 6.92 -1.90
CA ARG A 78 -30.02 7.54 -3.15
C ARG A 78 -28.81 8.09 -3.94
N ARG A 79 -27.99 8.92 -3.32
CA ARG A 79 -26.81 9.52 -3.96
C ARG A 79 -25.80 8.49 -4.43
N TYR A 80 -25.64 7.39 -3.72
CA TYR A 80 -24.77 6.28 -4.14
C TYR A 80 -25.22 5.66 -5.46
N HIS A 81 -26.53 5.51 -5.66
CA HIS A 81 -27.09 4.94 -6.89
C HIS A 81 -27.16 5.96 -8.04
N GLU A 82 -27.45 7.22 -7.74
CA GLU A 82 -27.65 8.25 -8.76
C GLU A 82 -26.36 8.91 -9.26
N THR A 83 -25.26 8.84 -8.49
CA THR A 83 -24.03 9.52 -8.87
C THR A 83 -23.31 8.83 -10.04
N ASN A 84 -22.90 9.65 -11.01
CA ASN A 84 -22.00 9.21 -12.09
C ASN A 84 -20.51 9.40 -11.74
N SER A 85 -20.20 9.99 -10.58
CA SER A 85 -18.83 10.23 -10.13
C SER A 85 -18.33 9.06 -9.28
N ASP A 86 -17.31 8.36 -9.75
CA ASP A 86 -16.66 7.28 -9.00
C ASP A 86 -16.03 7.78 -7.69
N TYR A 87 -15.55 9.03 -7.67
CA TYR A 87 -15.05 9.67 -6.45
C TYR A 87 -16.17 9.80 -5.40
N THR A 88 -17.32 10.34 -5.79
CA THR A 88 -18.47 10.50 -4.91
C THR A 88 -18.98 9.17 -4.40
N ARG A 89 -19.04 8.15 -5.27
CA ARG A 89 -19.43 6.79 -4.90
C ARG A 89 -18.46 6.16 -3.90
N THR A 90 -17.16 6.38 -4.10
CA THR A 90 -16.11 5.90 -3.17
C THR A 90 -16.22 6.57 -1.80
N GLN A 91 -16.49 7.90 -1.75
CA GLN A 91 -16.69 8.59 -0.49
C GLN A 91 -17.92 8.07 0.28
N MET A 92 -19.00 7.74 -0.42
CA MET A 92 -20.20 7.18 0.21
C MET A 92 -20.01 5.76 0.73
N ARG A 93 -19.18 4.95 0.07
CA ARG A 93 -18.82 3.62 0.56
C ARG A 93 -18.18 3.63 1.95
N LEU A 94 -17.53 4.71 2.36
CA LEU A 94 -16.95 4.85 3.70
C LEU A 94 -18.00 4.77 4.83
N TYR A 95 -19.27 5.05 4.49
CA TYR A 95 -20.40 5.00 5.43
C TYR A 95 -21.27 3.75 5.25
N MET A 96 -20.85 2.80 4.42
CA MET A 96 -21.55 1.54 4.14
C MET A 96 -20.74 0.35 4.63
N ASN A 97 -21.43 -0.67 5.10
CA ASN A 97 -20.84 -1.97 5.41
C ASN A 97 -21.34 -3.01 4.41
N GLU A 98 -20.47 -3.93 4.04
CA GLU A 98 -20.88 -5.11 3.28
C GLU A 98 -21.43 -6.15 4.27
N LEU A 99 -22.66 -6.59 4.01
CA LEU A 99 -23.33 -7.62 4.81
C LEU A 99 -23.51 -8.86 3.94
N THR A 100 -23.36 -10.02 4.56
CA THR A 100 -23.68 -11.29 3.92
C THR A 100 -25.18 -11.33 3.56
N CYS A 101 -25.52 -11.71 2.35
CA CYS A 101 -26.91 -11.82 1.90
C CYS A 101 -27.67 -12.83 2.74
N GLY A 102 -28.78 -12.40 3.36
CA GLY A 102 -29.60 -13.25 4.22
C GLY A 102 -30.30 -14.41 3.49
N THR A 103 -30.43 -14.34 2.16
CA THR A 103 -31.08 -15.38 1.35
C THR A 103 -30.09 -16.45 0.90
N CYS A 104 -28.94 -16.05 0.32
CA CYS A 104 -27.97 -17.02 -0.20
C CYS A 104 -26.80 -17.28 0.74
N HIS A 105 -26.78 -16.67 1.93
CA HIS A 105 -25.74 -16.84 2.96
C HIS A 105 -24.30 -16.67 2.44
N GLY A 106 -24.12 -15.85 1.38
CA GLY A 106 -22.82 -15.59 0.76
C GLY A 106 -22.51 -16.50 -0.46
N TYR A 107 -23.22 -17.57 -0.67
CA TYR A 107 -22.96 -18.53 -1.75
C TYR A 107 -23.31 -18.03 -3.17
N ARG A 108 -24.07 -16.94 -3.30
CA ARG A 108 -24.46 -16.31 -4.59
C ARG A 108 -25.35 -17.18 -5.50
N LEU A 109 -25.69 -18.38 -5.07
CA LEU A 109 -26.48 -19.38 -5.78
C LEU A 109 -27.81 -19.61 -5.08
N ASN A 110 -28.80 -20.12 -5.81
CA ASN A 110 -30.08 -20.52 -5.27
C ASN A 110 -30.02 -21.93 -4.65
N ASP A 111 -31.03 -22.30 -3.85
CA ASP A 111 -31.07 -23.57 -3.12
C ASP A 111 -31.06 -24.79 -4.06
N GLN A 112 -31.64 -24.68 -5.26
CA GLN A 112 -31.62 -25.75 -6.24
C GLN A 112 -30.20 -26.05 -6.74
N ALA A 113 -29.41 -25.03 -7.02
CA ALA A 113 -28.00 -25.20 -7.41
C ALA A 113 -27.16 -25.73 -6.24
N LEU A 114 -27.44 -25.30 -5.01
CA LEU A 114 -26.76 -25.78 -3.79
C LEU A 114 -27.19 -27.18 -3.35
N SER A 115 -28.29 -27.73 -3.89
CA SER A 115 -28.71 -29.13 -3.62
C SER A 115 -27.84 -30.16 -4.35
N VAL A 116 -27.09 -29.75 -5.38
CA VAL A 116 -26.15 -30.63 -6.10
C VAL A 116 -24.90 -30.85 -5.26
N ARG A 117 -24.59 -32.12 -4.95
CA ARG A 117 -23.49 -32.52 -4.09
C ARG A 117 -22.48 -33.41 -4.82
N VAL A 118 -21.22 -33.32 -4.45
CA VAL A 118 -20.12 -34.08 -5.05
C VAL A 118 -19.63 -35.14 -4.06
N GLY A 119 -19.51 -36.40 -4.47
CA GLY A 119 -19.08 -37.50 -3.60
C GLY A 119 -20.23 -38.14 -2.81
N GLY A 120 -21.49 -38.03 -3.27
CA GLY A 120 -22.67 -38.62 -2.66
C GLY A 120 -23.54 -37.63 -1.88
N GLU A 121 -24.65 -38.11 -1.29
CA GLU A 121 -25.66 -37.27 -0.61
C GLU A 121 -25.11 -36.44 0.57
N GLN A 122 -24.06 -36.91 1.22
CA GLN A 122 -23.37 -36.24 2.33
C GLN A 122 -22.21 -35.38 1.87
N GLY A 123 -21.90 -35.37 0.57
CA GLY A 123 -20.79 -34.59 0.02
C GLY A 123 -21.04 -33.09 0.03
N PRO A 124 -20.00 -32.27 -0.13
CA PRO A 124 -20.15 -30.82 -0.17
C PRO A 124 -20.78 -30.32 -1.47
N HIS A 125 -21.54 -29.23 -1.40
CA HIS A 125 -22.01 -28.49 -2.56
C HIS A 125 -20.97 -27.46 -3.05
N ILE A 126 -21.19 -26.90 -4.24
CA ILE A 126 -20.22 -25.97 -4.89
C ILE A 126 -19.85 -24.76 -4.02
N GLY A 127 -20.77 -24.25 -3.20
CA GLY A 127 -20.49 -23.14 -2.28
C GLY A 127 -19.51 -23.54 -1.17
N GLU A 128 -19.76 -24.68 -0.52
CA GLU A 128 -18.87 -25.24 0.51
C GLU A 128 -17.49 -25.56 -0.06
N ILE A 129 -17.42 -26.14 -1.28
CA ILE A 129 -16.16 -26.40 -1.98
C ILE A 129 -15.41 -25.10 -2.24
N SER A 130 -16.10 -24.04 -2.66
CA SER A 130 -15.48 -22.74 -2.93
C SER A 130 -14.94 -22.04 -1.68
N ASP A 131 -15.48 -22.35 -0.51
CA ASP A 131 -15.06 -21.82 0.78
C ASP A 131 -13.89 -22.61 1.41
N LEU A 132 -13.56 -23.78 0.88
CA LEU A 132 -12.36 -24.49 1.27
C LEU A 132 -11.10 -23.71 0.91
N SER A 133 -10.06 -23.83 1.74
CA SER A 133 -8.73 -23.37 1.34
C SER A 133 -8.24 -24.18 0.13
N ILE A 134 -7.34 -23.58 -0.65
CA ILE A 134 -6.73 -24.29 -1.80
C ILE A 134 -6.09 -25.61 -1.37
N ALA A 135 -5.48 -25.66 -0.19
CA ALA A 135 -4.92 -26.89 0.37
C ALA A 135 -6.00 -27.94 0.65
N ASP A 136 -7.06 -27.56 1.37
CA ASP A 136 -8.17 -28.47 1.70
C ASP A 136 -8.93 -28.90 0.45
N HIS A 137 -9.09 -28.00 -0.52
CA HIS A 137 -9.72 -28.32 -1.80
C HIS A 137 -8.89 -29.36 -2.59
N LEU A 138 -7.56 -29.20 -2.61
CA LEU A 138 -6.65 -30.17 -3.26
C LEU A 138 -6.75 -31.55 -2.57
N GLU A 139 -6.86 -31.58 -1.25
CA GLU A 139 -7.07 -32.79 -0.47
C GLU A 139 -8.42 -33.43 -0.81
N LEU A 140 -9.52 -32.67 -0.76
CA LEU A 140 -10.86 -33.13 -1.13
C LEU A 140 -10.87 -33.80 -2.51
N VAL A 141 -10.35 -33.08 -3.54
CA VAL A 141 -10.31 -33.58 -4.93
C VAL A 141 -9.46 -34.85 -5.04
N SER A 142 -8.46 -35.01 -4.18
CA SER A 142 -7.59 -36.19 -4.18
C SER A 142 -8.20 -37.41 -3.49
N GLN A 143 -9.12 -37.20 -2.55
CA GLN A 143 -9.81 -38.23 -1.78
C GLN A 143 -11.21 -38.60 -2.35
N LEU A 144 -11.67 -37.93 -3.41
CA LEU A 144 -12.97 -38.21 -4.02
C LEU A 144 -13.09 -39.67 -4.47
N THR A 145 -14.08 -40.36 -3.93
CA THR A 145 -14.43 -41.72 -4.32
C THR A 145 -15.57 -41.64 -5.33
N LEU A 146 -15.31 -42.12 -6.55
CA LEU A 146 -16.24 -42.07 -7.67
C LEU A 146 -16.54 -43.49 -8.16
N SER A 147 -17.74 -43.72 -8.65
CA SER A 147 -18.07 -44.95 -9.40
C SER A 147 -17.26 -45.04 -10.70
N GLU A 148 -17.18 -46.22 -11.31
CA GLU A 148 -16.41 -46.43 -12.55
C GLU A 148 -16.86 -45.49 -13.68
N ASN A 149 -18.17 -45.27 -13.85
CA ASN A 149 -18.72 -44.38 -14.88
C ASN A 149 -18.39 -42.91 -14.58
N GLU A 150 -18.52 -42.48 -13.34
CA GLU A 150 -18.18 -41.12 -12.92
C GLU A 150 -16.67 -40.87 -13.07
N ALA A 151 -15.84 -41.85 -12.75
CA ALA A 151 -14.39 -41.75 -12.87
C ALA A 151 -13.93 -41.54 -14.32
N ILE A 152 -14.61 -42.16 -15.29
CA ILE A 152 -14.31 -41.98 -16.73
C ILE A 152 -14.58 -40.52 -17.13
N ILE A 153 -15.70 -39.94 -16.72
CA ILE A 153 -16.10 -38.57 -17.04
C ILE A 153 -15.22 -37.56 -16.26
N ALA A 154 -14.99 -37.81 -14.97
CA ALA A 154 -14.33 -36.87 -14.10
C ALA A 154 -12.81 -36.83 -14.24
N ARG A 155 -12.16 -37.92 -14.70
CA ARG A 155 -10.70 -38.03 -14.77
C ARG A 155 -9.99 -36.85 -15.47
N PRO A 156 -10.39 -36.41 -16.68
CA PRO A 156 -9.77 -35.27 -17.34
C PRO A 156 -10.03 -33.96 -16.59
N ILE A 157 -11.23 -33.79 -16.02
CA ILE A 157 -11.62 -32.58 -15.26
C ILE A 157 -10.82 -32.50 -13.96
N LEU A 158 -10.78 -33.59 -13.20
CA LEU A 158 -10.06 -33.65 -11.93
C LEU A 158 -8.53 -33.47 -12.11
N LYS A 159 -7.99 -33.95 -13.22
CA LYS A 159 -6.57 -33.71 -13.55
C LYS A 159 -6.30 -32.22 -13.69
N GLU A 160 -7.10 -31.54 -14.51
CA GLU A 160 -6.94 -30.08 -14.73
C GLU A 160 -7.11 -29.28 -13.44
N ILE A 161 -8.14 -29.61 -12.63
CA ILE A 161 -8.36 -28.97 -11.32
C ILE A 161 -7.16 -29.21 -10.40
N LYS A 162 -6.66 -30.45 -10.29
CA LYS A 162 -5.52 -30.79 -9.45
C LYS A 162 -4.25 -30.05 -9.89
N ASP A 163 -3.99 -29.98 -11.17
CA ASP A 163 -2.80 -29.31 -11.71
C ASP A 163 -2.84 -27.80 -11.34
N ARG A 164 -3.97 -27.13 -11.50
CA ARG A 164 -4.15 -25.71 -11.14
C ARG A 164 -4.08 -25.47 -9.63
N LEU A 165 -4.76 -26.28 -8.83
CA LEU A 165 -4.72 -26.17 -7.38
C LEU A 165 -3.32 -26.46 -6.83
N THR A 166 -2.63 -27.47 -7.36
CA THR A 166 -1.25 -27.78 -6.99
C THR A 166 -0.33 -26.61 -7.26
N PHE A 167 -0.52 -25.94 -8.40
CA PHE A 167 0.28 -24.77 -8.72
C PHE A 167 0.00 -23.61 -7.75
N LEU A 168 -1.27 -23.29 -7.48
CA LEU A 168 -1.64 -22.26 -6.50
C LEU A 168 -1.06 -22.57 -5.10
N ASN A 169 -1.08 -23.86 -4.70
CA ASN A 169 -0.46 -24.30 -3.46
C ASN A 169 1.06 -24.07 -3.45
N ASN A 170 1.74 -24.37 -4.57
CA ASN A 170 3.19 -24.24 -4.70
C ASN A 170 3.68 -22.78 -4.73
N VAL A 171 2.86 -21.84 -5.20
CA VAL A 171 3.19 -20.41 -5.15
C VAL A 171 2.82 -19.73 -3.81
N GLY A 172 2.54 -20.54 -2.77
CA GLY A 172 2.26 -20.02 -1.42
C GLY A 172 0.87 -19.41 -1.25
N LEU A 173 -0.12 -19.82 -2.06
CA LEU A 173 -1.51 -19.39 -1.95
C LEU A 173 -2.43 -20.45 -1.34
N ASN A 174 -1.86 -21.43 -0.66
CA ASN A 174 -2.55 -22.57 -0.07
C ASN A 174 -3.70 -22.21 0.89
N TYR A 175 -3.61 -21.06 1.54
CA TYR A 175 -4.57 -20.54 2.52
C TYR A 175 -5.74 -19.78 1.91
N LEU A 176 -5.69 -19.39 0.63
CA LEU A 176 -6.77 -18.68 -0.03
C LEU A 176 -7.96 -19.61 -0.30
N THR A 177 -9.16 -19.02 -0.34
CA THR A 177 -10.38 -19.70 -0.77
C THR A 177 -10.78 -19.21 -2.16
N LEU A 178 -11.46 -20.04 -2.96
CA LEU A 178 -11.95 -19.65 -4.28
C LEU A 178 -13.08 -18.60 -4.19
N SER A 179 -13.81 -18.57 -3.08
CA SER A 179 -14.89 -17.60 -2.82
C SER A 179 -14.38 -16.21 -2.48
N ARG A 180 -13.07 -16.04 -2.14
CA ARG A 180 -12.51 -14.78 -1.70
C ARG A 180 -12.62 -13.70 -2.77
N SER A 181 -13.14 -12.54 -2.38
CA SER A 181 -13.27 -11.38 -3.28
C SER A 181 -11.90 -10.87 -3.75
N ALA A 182 -11.76 -10.66 -5.06
CA ALA A 182 -10.52 -10.16 -5.67
C ALA A 182 -10.08 -8.79 -5.11
N GLY A 183 -11.03 -7.95 -4.69
CA GLY A 183 -10.73 -6.65 -4.08
C GLY A 183 -10.07 -6.73 -2.69
N THR A 184 -10.05 -7.91 -2.07
CA THR A 184 -9.40 -8.15 -0.77
C THR A 184 -8.00 -8.75 -0.88
N LEU A 185 -7.56 -9.05 -2.10
CA LEU A 185 -6.25 -9.63 -2.36
C LEU A 185 -5.16 -8.55 -2.26
N SER A 186 -4.03 -8.92 -1.68
CA SER A 186 -2.82 -8.11 -1.75
C SER A 186 -2.25 -8.07 -3.19
N GLY A 187 -1.36 -7.11 -3.46
CA GLY A 187 -0.68 -7.02 -4.76
C GLY A 187 0.05 -8.31 -5.12
N GLY A 188 0.83 -8.86 -4.18
CA GLY A 188 1.55 -10.12 -4.37
C GLY A 188 0.63 -11.33 -4.55
N GLU A 189 -0.49 -11.43 -3.80
CA GLU A 189 -1.50 -12.49 -4.01
C GLU A 189 -2.09 -12.43 -5.42
N SER A 190 -2.48 -11.24 -5.86
CA SER A 190 -3.03 -11.02 -7.22
C SER A 190 -2.05 -11.39 -8.31
N GLN A 191 -0.77 -11.03 -8.15
CA GLN A 191 0.29 -11.35 -9.10
C GLN A 191 0.51 -12.86 -9.19
N ARG A 192 0.56 -13.56 -8.06
CA ARG A 192 0.71 -15.03 -8.01
C ARG A 192 -0.49 -15.77 -8.61
N ILE A 193 -1.72 -15.27 -8.44
CA ILE A 193 -2.89 -15.83 -9.11
C ILE A 193 -2.77 -15.69 -10.62
N ARG A 194 -2.33 -14.53 -11.14
CA ARG A 194 -2.07 -14.34 -12.57
C ARG A 194 -0.99 -15.28 -13.08
N LEU A 195 0.09 -15.43 -12.31
CA LEU A 195 1.15 -16.39 -12.60
C LEU A 195 0.58 -17.80 -12.69
N ALA A 196 -0.23 -18.22 -11.71
CA ALA A 196 -0.89 -19.52 -11.70
C ALA A 196 -1.76 -19.78 -12.94
N THR A 197 -2.49 -18.75 -13.37
CA THR A 197 -3.36 -18.87 -14.55
C THR A 197 -2.56 -19.11 -15.84
N GLN A 198 -1.40 -18.50 -15.97
CA GLN A 198 -0.55 -18.65 -17.15
C GLN A 198 0.21 -19.97 -17.17
N ILE A 199 0.68 -20.42 -16.01
CA ILE A 199 1.51 -21.62 -15.87
C ILE A 199 0.69 -22.91 -15.90
N GLY A 200 -0.54 -22.88 -15.38
CA GLY A 200 -1.44 -24.04 -15.35
C GLY A 200 -1.80 -24.60 -16.74
N SER A 201 -1.38 -23.92 -17.82
CA SER A 201 -1.58 -24.39 -19.18
C SER A 201 -0.62 -25.48 -19.65
N ASN A 202 0.43 -25.83 -18.88
CA ASN A 202 1.49 -26.80 -19.24
C ASN A 202 2.05 -26.61 -20.67
N LEU A 203 2.10 -25.37 -21.15
CA LEU A 203 2.66 -25.04 -22.46
C LEU A 203 4.16 -25.23 -22.46
N SER A 204 4.71 -25.71 -23.55
CA SER A 204 6.16 -25.82 -23.81
C SER A 204 6.55 -24.87 -24.96
N GLY A 205 7.82 -24.40 -24.94
CA GLY A 205 8.35 -23.49 -25.97
C GLY A 205 7.82 -22.05 -25.86
N VAL A 206 7.37 -21.65 -24.68
CA VAL A 206 6.84 -20.31 -24.40
C VAL A 206 7.92 -19.45 -23.72
N LEU A 207 7.92 -18.14 -24.04
CA LEU A 207 8.69 -17.13 -23.31
C LEU A 207 7.80 -16.52 -22.23
N TYR A 208 8.19 -16.69 -20.96
CA TYR A 208 7.57 -16.05 -19.81
C TYR A 208 8.43 -14.89 -19.32
N ILE A 209 7.82 -13.74 -19.10
CA ILE A 209 8.45 -12.56 -18.52
C ILE A 209 7.75 -12.27 -17.21
N LEU A 210 8.50 -12.31 -16.11
CA LEU A 210 8.01 -12.13 -14.74
C LEU A 210 8.71 -10.94 -14.10
N ASP A 211 7.91 -10.04 -13.52
CA ASP A 211 8.41 -8.86 -12.83
C ASP A 211 8.21 -9.03 -11.32
N GLU A 212 9.31 -9.19 -10.59
CA GLU A 212 9.39 -9.37 -9.14
C GLU A 212 8.36 -10.39 -8.57
N PRO A 213 8.36 -11.65 -9.04
CA PRO A 213 7.36 -12.63 -8.61
C PRO A 213 7.48 -13.03 -7.12
N SER A 214 8.62 -12.76 -6.47
CA SER A 214 8.88 -13.01 -5.05
C SER A 214 8.30 -11.98 -4.09
N ILE A 215 7.70 -10.88 -4.59
CA ILE A 215 7.17 -9.80 -3.76
C ILE A 215 6.23 -10.31 -2.66
N GLY A 216 6.49 -9.88 -1.41
CA GLY A 216 5.65 -10.20 -0.25
C GLY A 216 5.65 -11.68 0.13
N LEU A 217 6.62 -12.46 -0.36
CA LEU A 217 6.82 -13.85 0.02
C LEU A 217 7.75 -13.98 1.24
N HIS A 218 7.36 -14.86 2.15
CA HIS A 218 8.28 -15.40 3.13
C HIS A 218 9.28 -16.31 2.42
N GLN A 219 10.53 -16.45 2.92
CA GLN A 219 11.57 -17.26 2.28
C GLN A 219 11.14 -18.70 2.01
N ARG A 220 10.40 -19.32 2.93
CA ARG A 220 9.82 -20.66 2.73
C ARG A 220 8.95 -20.75 1.45
N ASP A 221 8.15 -19.73 1.21
CA ASP A 221 7.25 -19.71 0.05
C ASP A 221 8.02 -19.31 -1.21
N ASN A 222 9.10 -18.51 -1.09
CA ASN A 222 10.02 -18.19 -2.17
C ASN A 222 10.76 -19.46 -2.69
N ASP A 223 11.22 -20.33 -1.80
CA ASP A 223 11.84 -21.62 -2.19
C ASP A 223 10.88 -22.46 -3.06
N ARG A 224 9.59 -22.49 -2.71
CA ARG A 224 8.57 -23.20 -3.49
C ARG A 224 8.32 -22.54 -4.86
N LEU A 225 8.32 -21.20 -4.90
CA LEU A 225 8.20 -20.46 -6.15
C LEU A 225 9.39 -20.77 -7.08
N ILE A 226 10.62 -20.69 -6.58
CA ILE A 226 11.85 -21.01 -7.34
C ILE A 226 11.78 -22.43 -7.89
N ALA A 227 11.38 -23.41 -7.07
CA ALA A 227 11.20 -24.79 -7.52
C ALA A 227 10.17 -24.92 -8.65
N SER A 228 9.08 -24.14 -8.59
CA SER A 228 8.05 -24.11 -9.62
C SER A 228 8.55 -23.47 -10.93
N LEU A 229 9.32 -22.38 -10.84
CA LEU A 229 9.94 -21.72 -12.00
C LEU A 229 10.94 -22.64 -12.69
N LYS A 230 11.77 -23.37 -11.93
CA LYS A 230 12.69 -24.39 -12.48
C LYS A 230 11.93 -25.49 -13.23
N LYS A 231 10.84 -25.97 -12.67
CA LYS A 231 9.97 -26.96 -13.32
C LYS A 231 9.45 -26.49 -14.68
N MET A 232 9.03 -25.21 -14.75
CA MET A 232 8.61 -24.61 -16.03
C MET A 232 9.73 -24.56 -17.05
N ARG A 233 10.93 -24.12 -16.64
CA ARG A 233 12.12 -24.14 -17.49
C ARG A 233 12.39 -25.55 -18.04
N ASP A 234 12.34 -26.53 -17.18
CA ASP A 234 12.66 -27.95 -17.53
C ASP A 234 11.62 -28.56 -18.49
N LEU A 235 10.41 -27.95 -18.61
CA LEU A 235 9.43 -28.27 -19.66
C LEU A 235 9.78 -27.67 -21.03
N GLY A 236 10.93 -27.01 -21.19
CA GLY A 236 11.39 -26.42 -22.44
C GLY A 236 10.95 -24.98 -22.65
N ASN A 237 10.57 -24.26 -21.60
CA ASN A 237 10.24 -22.84 -21.64
C ASN A 237 11.46 -21.97 -21.38
N THR A 238 11.39 -20.72 -21.84
CA THR A 238 12.34 -19.66 -21.48
C THR A 238 11.70 -18.72 -20.46
N LEU A 239 12.38 -18.46 -19.35
CA LEU A 239 11.92 -17.54 -18.31
C LEU A 239 12.88 -16.37 -18.19
N ILE A 240 12.35 -15.16 -18.29
CA ILE A 240 13.04 -13.91 -17.94
C ILE A 240 12.39 -13.40 -16.66
N VAL A 241 13.18 -13.25 -15.61
CA VAL A 241 12.70 -12.83 -14.28
C VAL A 241 13.46 -11.57 -13.89
N VAL A 242 12.73 -10.48 -13.64
CA VAL A 242 13.28 -9.28 -13.01
C VAL A 242 13.18 -9.49 -11.51
N GLU A 243 14.30 -9.47 -10.81
CA GLU A 243 14.35 -9.80 -9.38
C GLU A 243 15.41 -9.05 -8.61
N HIS A 244 15.15 -8.89 -7.32
CA HIS A 244 16.06 -8.33 -6.34
C HIS A 244 16.42 -9.33 -5.22
N ASP A 245 15.72 -10.46 -5.18
CA ASP A 245 15.93 -11.52 -4.19
C ASP A 245 17.22 -12.31 -4.49
N GLU A 246 18.08 -12.42 -3.47
CA GLU A 246 19.39 -13.05 -3.60
C GLU A 246 19.30 -14.56 -3.92
N ASP A 247 18.33 -15.27 -3.31
CA ASP A 247 18.18 -16.71 -3.50
C ASP A 247 17.69 -17.01 -4.91
N THR A 248 16.75 -16.24 -5.44
CA THR A 248 16.30 -16.34 -6.83
C THR A 248 17.44 -16.05 -7.81
N MET A 249 18.26 -15.01 -7.56
CA MET A 249 19.43 -14.70 -8.40
C MET A 249 20.46 -15.82 -8.39
N ARG A 250 20.72 -16.48 -7.25
CA ARG A 250 21.67 -17.59 -7.13
C ARG A 250 21.23 -18.82 -7.90
N GLU A 251 19.93 -19.04 -8.03
CA GLU A 251 19.31 -20.20 -8.68
C GLU A 251 19.07 -20.01 -10.19
N ALA A 252 19.37 -18.82 -10.72
CA ALA A 252 19.27 -18.54 -12.15
C ALA A 252 20.36 -19.25 -12.95
N ASP A 253 20.06 -19.68 -14.18
CA ASP A 253 21.06 -20.23 -15.11
C ASP A 253 21.96 -19.12 -15.64
N TYR A 254 21.42 -17.94 -15.86
CA TYR A 254 22.11 -16.78 -16.40
C TYR A 254 21.59 -15.51 -15.75
N LEU A 255 22.49 -14.64 -15.32
CA LEU A 255 22.20 -13.39 -14.67
C LEU A 255 22.70 -12.22 -15.52
N ILE A 256 21.86 -11.21 -15.70
CA ILE A 256 22.21 -9.94 -16.36
C ILE A 256 22.05 -8.83 -15.32
N ASP A 257 23.15 -8.19 -14.95
CA ASP A 257 23.19 -7.08 -14.00
C ASP A 257 23.15 -5.75 -14.74
N VAL A 258 22.10 -4.98 -14.54
CA VAL A 258 21.87 -3.68 -15.18
C VAL A 258 22.15 -2.58 -14.16
N GLY A 259 23.02 -1.65 -14.51
CA GLY A 259 23.45 -0.57 -13.63
C GLY A 259 24.27 0.47 -14.38
N PRO A 260 25.34 1.05 -13.76
CA PRO A 260 25.79 0.86 -12.36
C PRO A 260 24.93 1.59 -11.32
N GLY A 261 24.13 2.58 -11.72
CA GLY A 261 23.22 3.35 -10.87
C GLY A 261 21.80 3.33 -11.38
N ALA A 262 20.97 4.25 -10.88
CA ALA A 262 19.59 4.41 -11.30
C ALA A 262 19.40 5.68 -12.17
N GLY A 263 18.33 5.70 -12.99
CA GLY A 263 18.01 6.82 -13.87
C GLY A 263 19.09 7.07 -14.93
N VAL A 264 19.52 8.32 -15.07
CA VAL A 264 20.55 8.72 -16.05
C VAL A 264 21.93 8.08 -15.84
N PHE A 265 22.18 7.52 -14.67
CA PHE A 265 23.41 6.81 -14.31
C PHE A 265 23.30 5.28 -14.44
N GLY A 266 22.17 4.79 -14.95
CA GLY A 266 21.88 3.39 -15.17
C GLY A 266 21.77 3.03 -16.64
N GLY A 267 21.15 1.89 -16.92
CA GLY A 267 20.84 1.44 -18.28
C GLY A 267 21.99 0.73 -19.01
N GLU A 268 23.12 0.45 -18.32
CA GLU A 268 24.25 -0.29 -18.87
C GLU A 268 24.28 -1.74 -18.33
N ILE A 269 24.72 -2.68 -19.15
CA ILE A 269 25.00 -4.04 -18.68
C ILE A 269 26.37 -4.03 -18.00
N VAL A 270 26.37 -4.10 -16.67
CA VAL A 270 27.58 -4.10 -15.84
C VAL A 270 28.25 -5.47 -15.81
N ALA A 271 27.44 -6.50 -15.74
CA ALA A 271 27.89 -7.89 -15.73
C ALA A 271 26.84 -8.81 -16.37
N ALA A 272 27.30 -9.88 -17.03
CA ALA A 272 26.45 -10.93 -17.57
C ALA A 272 27.17 -12.27 -17.50
N GLY A 273 26.43 -13.34 -17.19
CA GLY A 273 26.97 -14.70 -17.08
C GLY A 273 26.25 -15.50 -16.02
N THR A 274 26.84 -16.63 -15.61
CA THR A 274 26.30 -17.39 -14.48
C THR A 274 26.39 -16.58 -13.19
N PRO A 275 25.54 -16.83 -12.17
CA PRO A 275 25.61 -16.13 -10.89
C PRO A 275 27.02 -16.11 -10.28
N LYS A 276 27.76 -17.20 -10.40
CA LYS A 276 29.16 -17.31 -9.95
C LYS A 276 30.13 -16.39 -10.71
N GLN A 277 29.89 -16.17 -12.02
CA GLN A 277 30.70 -15.24 -12.82
C GLN A 277 30.38 -13.79 -12.44
N VAL A 278 29.10 -13.45 -12.29
CA VAL A 278 28.67 -12.10 -11.83
C VAL A 278 29.21 -11.80 -10.43
N ALA A 279 29.16 -12.76 -9.50
CA ALA A 279 29.70 -12.62 -8.15
C ALA A 279 31.22 -12.33 -8.12
N ARG A 280 31.97 -12.70 -9.15
CA ARG A 280 33.41 -12.40 -9.27
C ARG A 280 33.69 -11.01 -9.87
N ASN A 281 32.70 -10.38 -10.48
CA ASN A 281 32.86 -9.09 -11.13
C ASN A 281 32.88 -7.96 -10.07
N SER A 282 34.03 -7.34 -9.88
CA SER A 282 34.20 -6.26 -8.89
C SER A 282 33.44 -4.96 -9.22
N LYS A 283 33.03 -4.75 -10.48
CA LYS A 283 32.25 -3.59 -10.91
C LYS A 283 30.75 -3.76 -10.62
N SER A 284 30.27 -5.00 -10.49
CA SER A 284 28.88 -5.32 -10.19
C SER A 284 28.61 -5.17 -8.70
N ILE A 285 27.71 -4.25 -8.32
CA ILE A 285 27.26 -4.10 -6.94
C ILE A 285 26.49 -5.36 -6.51
N THR A 286 25.59 -5.84 -7.37
CA THR A 286 24.89 -7.13 -7.17
C THR A 286 25.88 -8.27 -6.95
N GLY A 287 26.93 -8.35 -7.76
CA GLY A 287 28.00 -9.37 -7.62
C GLY A 287 28.77 -9.26 -6.30
N GLN A 288 28.98 -8.04 -5.79
CA GLN A 288 29.62 -7.84 -4.48
C GLN A 288 28.74 -8.36 -3.33
N TYR A 289 27.41 -8.19 -3.39
CA TYR A 289 26.47 -8.77 -2.42
C TYR A 289 26.42 -10.30 -2.56
N LEU A 290 26.28 -10.82 -3.78
CA LEU A 290 26.28 -12.26 -4.02
C LEU A 290 27.56 -12.97 -3.55
N SER A 291 28.70 -12.28 -3.60
CA SER A 291 29.98 -12.83 -3.12
C SER A 291 30.25 -12.63 -1.63
N GLY A 292 29.39 -11.92 -0.92
CA GLY A 292 29.59 -11.56 0.49
C GLY A 292 30.64 -10.47 0.72
N LYS A 293 31.21 -9.85 -0.33
CA LYS A 293 32.15 -8.71 -0.18
C LYS A 293 31.46 -7.46 0.38
N ARG A 294 30.18 -7.30 0.07
CA ARG A 294 29.26 -6.35 0.70
C ARG A 294 28.19 -7.13 1.43
N ALA A 295 27.80 -6.65 2.60
CA ALA A 295 26.68 -7.17 3.36
C ALA A 295 26.08 -6.03 4.20
N ILE A 296 24.78 -6.12 4.50
CA ILE A 296 24.16 -5.30 5.53
C ILE A 296 24.62 -5.86 6.88
N PRO A 297 25.28 -5.07 7.75
CA PRO A 297 25.82 -5.60 9.00
C PRO A 297 24.70 -5.90 10.01
N VAL A 298 24.92 -6.91 10.83
CA VAL A 298 24.11 -7.13 12.03
C VAL A 298 24.55 -6.10 13.08
N PRO A 299 23.63 -5.36 13.72
CA PRO A 299 23.99 -4.43 14.79
C PRO A 299 24.70 -5.15 15.94
N ALA A 300 25.83 -4.58 16.40
CA ALA A 300 26.61 -5.16 17.51
C ALA A 300 25.81 -5.18 18.82
N GLU A 301 24.96 -4.19 19.02
CA GLU A 301 24.08 -4.08 20.19
C GLU A 301 22.65 -3.76 19.75
N ARG A 302 21.67 -4.38 20.45
CA ARG A 302 20.26 -4.08 20.24
C ARG A 302 19.82 -2.95 21.14
N ARG A 303 19.02 -2.00 20.62
CA ARG A 303 18.48 -0.89 21.42
C ARG A 303 17.57 -1.42 22.52
N VAL A 304 17.75 -0.92 23.73
CA VAL A 304 16.93 -1.32 24.89
C VAL A 304 15.52 -0.74 24.81
N GLY A 305 15.35 0.39 24.11
CA GLY A 305 14.11 1.14 24.07
C GLY A 305 13.91 1.98 25.34
N ASN A 306 12.69 2.53 25.49
CA ASN A 306 12.38 3.43 26.62
C ASN A 306 11.61 2.75 27.78
N GLY A 307 11.51 1.43 27.78
CA GLY A 307 10.80 0.62 28.78
C GLY A 307 9.26 0.66 28.69
N ARG A 308 8.70 1.42 27.76
CA ARG A 308 7.25 1.53 27.53
C ARG A 308 6.84 0.65 26.34
N PHE A 309 5.57 0.29 26.28
CA PHE A 309 5.03 -0.52 25.17
C PHE A 309 3.58 -0.18 24.91
N ILE A 310 3.11 -0.46 23.70
CA ILE A 310 1.69 -0.59 23.36
C ILE A 310 1.36 -2.07 23.44
N GLU A 311 0.25 -2.43 24.11
CA GLU A 311 -0.22 -3.80 24.19
C GLU A 311 -1.63 -3.89 23.60
N VAL A 312 -1.80 -4.78 22.63
CA VAL A 312 -3.10 -5.20 22.09
C VAL A 312 -3.43 -6.57 22.68
N THR A 313 -4.56 -6.67 23.37
CA THR A 313 -5.00 -7.92 24.00
C THR A 313 -6.26 -8.44 23.34
N GLY A 314 -6.29 -9.73 23.05
CA GLY A 314 -7.48 -10.43 22.56
C GLY A 314 -7.86 -10.08 21.13
N ALA A 315 -6.89 -9.86 20.25
CA ALA A 315 -7.09 -9.64 18.83
C ALA A 315 -7.72 -10.87 18.14
N ARG A 316 -8.87 -10.68 17.44
CA ARG A 316 -9.69 -11.77 16.86
C ARG A 316 -10.22 -11.44 15.47
N GLU A 317 -9.71 -10.41 14.83
CA GLU A 317 -10.16 -10.06 13.48
C GLU A 317 -9.60 -11.06 12.47
N ASN A 318 -10.40 -11.42 11.48
CA ASN A 318 -10.08 -12.41 10.44
C ASN A 318 -9.59 -13.74 11.04
N ASN A 319 -8.36 -14.14 10.72
CA ASN A 319 -7.77 -15.39 11.21
C ASN A 319 -7.06 -15.29 12.57
N LEU A 320 -7.02 -14.13 13.21
CA LEU A 320 -6.33 -13.97 14.50
C LEU A 320 -7.01 -14.74 15.62
N GLN A 321 -6.24 -15.55 16.35
CA GLN A 321 -6.70 -16.49 17.38
C GLN A 321 -6.52 -15.92 18.79
N ASN A 322 -7.27 -14.86 19.14
CA ASN A 322 -7.25 -14.24 20.47
C ASN A 322 -5.83 -13.78 20.90
N VAL A 323 -5.11 -13.15 20.00
CA VAL A 323 -3.69 -12.82 20.15
C VAL A 323 -3.49 -11.66 21.13
N THR A 324 -2.44 -11.76 21.95
CA THR A 324 -1.89 -10.65 22.75
C THR A 324 -0.52 -10.30 22.19
N ALA A 325 -0.35 -9.04 21.76
CA ALA A 325 0.89 -8.53 21.14
C ALA A 325 1.39 -7.30 21.88
N ARG A 326 2.69 -7.27 22.21
CA ARG A 326 3.38 -6.14 22.83
C ARG A 326 4.36 -5.49 21.83
N PHE A 327 4.25 -4.18 21.70
CA PHE A 327 5.07 -3.37 20.80
C PHE A 327 5.93 -2.43 21.65
N PRO A 328 7.21 -2.78 21.93
CA PRO A 328 8.10 -1.95 22.75
C PRO A 328 8.42 -0.63 22.05
N LEU A 329 8.31 0.49 22.78
CA LEU A 329 8.52 1.83 22.22
C LEU A 329 10.00 2.22 22.24
N GLY A 330 10.40 3.10 21.28
CA GLY A 330 11.77 3.51 21.09
C GLY A 330 12.66 2.42 20.50
N LYS A 331 12.09 1.51 19.71
CA LYS A 331 12.77 0.39 19.03
C LYS A 331 12.44 0.31 17.55
N PHE A 332 13.30 -0.38 16.83
CA PHE A 332 13.01 -0.88 15.49
C PHE A 332 12.37 -2.25 15.60
N ILE A 333 11.09 -2.37 15.25
CA ILE A 333 10.28 -3.57 15.40
C ILE A 333 10.02 -4.17 14.01
N ALA A 334 10.31 -5.45 13.82
CA ALA A 334 9.91 -6.20 12.63
C ALA A 334 8.76 -7.14 12.96
N VAL A 335 7.68 -7.06 12.18
CA VAL A 335 6.57 -8.01 12.23
C VAL A 335 6.71 -8.97 11.06
N THR A 336 6.93 -10.24 11.37
CA THR A 336 7.33 -11.29 10.43
C THR A 336 6.35 -12.44 10.41
N GLY A 337 6.58 -13.43 9.55
CA GLY A 337 5.79 -14.65 9.44
C GLY A 337 5.37 -14.95 8.01
N VAL A 338 4.87 -16.15 7.79
CA VAL A 338 4.46 -16.63 6.46
C VAL A 338 3.33 -15.79 5.85
N SER A 339 3.13 -15.88 4.54
CA SER A 339 2.03 -15.21 3.86
C SER A 339 0.68 -15.66 4.42
N GLY A 340 -0.24 -14.71 4.67
CA GLY A 340 -1.56 -15.00 5.26
C GLY A 340 -1.56 -15.31 6.76
N SER A 341 -0.45 -15.19 7.50
CA SER A 341 -0.38 -15.46 8.95
C SER A 341 -1.10 -14.44 9.85
N GLY A 342 -1.62 -13.34 9.29
CA GLY A 342 -2.38 -12.34 10.05
C GLY A 342 -1.62 -11.05 10.36
N LYS A 343 -0.40 -10.84 9.84
CA LYS A 343 0.43 -9.63 10.05
C LYS A 343 -0.34 -8.34 9.76
N SER A 344 -0.84 -8.19 8.55
CA SER A 344 -1.58 -6.98 8.13
C SER A 344 -2.90 -6.83 8.89
N THR A 345 -3.52 -7.92 9.32
CA THR A 345 -4.71 -7.87 10.20
C THR A 345 -4.37 -7.29 11.56
N LEU A 346 -3.31 -7.77 12.21
CA LEU A 346 -2.87 -7.28 13.51
C LEU A 346 -2.43 -5.81 13.44
N ILE A 347 -1.64 -5.45 12.42
CA ILE A 347 -1.03 -4.13 12.33
C ILE A 347 -1.98 -3.12 11.66
N ASN A 348 -2.44 -3.39 10.42
CA ASN A 348 -3.20 -2.41 9.63
C ASN A 348 -4.67 -2.35 10.06
N SER A 349 -5.30 -3.51 10.36
CA SER A 349 -6.72 -3.52 10.71
C SER A 349 -6.98 -3.21 12.19
N ILE A 350 -6.08 -3.55 13.11
CA ILE A 350 -6.29 -3.35 14.55
C ILE A 350 -5.39 -2.23 15.08
N LEU A 351 -4.06 -2.42 15.17
CA LEU A 351 -3.14 -1.50 15.86
C LEU A 351 -3.20 -0.10 15.28
N LYS A 352 -2.99 0.02 13.97
CA LYS A 352 -2.98 1.30 13.24
C LYS A 352 -4.29 2.06 13.42
N LYS A 353 -5.44 1.39 13.19
CA LYS A 353 -6.76 2.03 13.32
C LYS A 353 -7.07 2.42 14.75
N ALA A 354 -6.72 1.61 15.74
CA ALA A 354 -6.92 1.93 17.14
C ALA A 354 -6.09 3.13 17.60
N ILE A 355 -4.82 3.21 17.19
CA ILE A 355 -3.98 4.37 17.45
C ILE A 355 -4.52 5.62 16.74
N ALA A 356 -4.88 5.50 15.45
CA ALA A 356 -5.43 6.62 14.66
C ALA A 356 -6.74 7.15 15.24
N GLN A 357 -7.63 6.28 15.71
CA GLN A 357 -8.88 6.65 16.35
C GLN A 357 -8.64 7.48 17.62
N LYS A 358 -7.68 7.07 18.44
CA LYS A 358 -7.38 7.76 19.71
C LYS A 358 -6.61 9.08 19.51
N LEU A 359 -5.65 9.14 18.57
CA LEU A 359 -4.82 10.32 18.34
C LEU A 359 -5.45 11.32 17.38
N ASN A 360 -6.01 10.84 16.26
CA ASN A 360 -6.43 11.69 15.14
C ASN A 360 -7.95 11.83 15.05
N ARG A 361 -8.72 11.24 15.98
CA ARG A 361 -10.19 11.16 15.93
C ARG A 361 -10.71 10.62 14.61
N ASN A 362 -9.97 9.70 13.99
CA ASN A 362 -10.39 9.05 12.75
C ASN A 362 -11.64 8.19 13.02
N SER A 363 -12.58 8.19 12.06
CA SER A 363 -13.84 7.45 12.16
C SER A 363 -13.71 5.96 11.83
N ASP A 364 -12.56 5.51 11.30
CA ASP A 364 -12.36 4.12 10.94
C ASP A 364 -12.37 3.22 12.18
N LYS A 365 -13.30 2.27 12.21
CA LYS A 365 -13.35 1.30 13.29
C LYS A 365 -12.20 0.30 13.18
N PRO A 366 -11.44 0.07 14.27
CA PRO A 366 -10.47 -1.01 14.33
C PRO A 366 -11.17 -2.37 14.29
N GLY A 367 -10.45 -3.41 13.82
CA GLY A 367 -10.91 -4.79 13.87
C GLY A 367 -11.14 -5.27 15.31
N LYS A 368 -11.65 -6.48 15.47
CA LYS A 368 -12.07 -7.03 16.77
C LYS A 368 -10.89 -7.30 17.70
N PHE A 369 -10.85 -6.67 18.86
CA PHE A 369 -9.90 -6.92 19.95
C PHE A 369 -10.58 -6.65 21.31
N LYS A 370 -9.95 -7.06 22.41
CA LYS A 370 -10.50 -6.86 23.76
C LYS A 370 -10.10 -5.50 24.34
N THR A 371 -8.81 -5.22 24.41
CA THR A 371 -8.27 -3.97 24.97
C THR A 371 -6.98 -3.56 24.27
N ILE A 372 -6.69 -2.26 24.28
CA ILE A 372 -5.41 -1.70 23.88
C ILE A 372 -4.95 -0.69 24.92
N THR A 373 -3.70 -0.77 25.34
CA THR A 373 -3.07 0.10 26.35
C THR A 373 -1.76 0.67 25.84
N GLY A 374 -1.27 1.75 26.44
CA GLY A 374 0.03 2.36 26.11
C GLY A 374 -0.01 3.38 24.98
N ILE A 375 -1.16 3.65 24.33
CA ILE A 375 -1.26 4.66 23.26
C ILE A 375 -0.96 6.07 23.77
N GLU A 376 -1.16 6.35 25.04
CA GLU A 376 -0.85 7.63 25.69
C GLU A 376 0.63 8.01 25.65
N HIS A 377 1.50 7.05 25.36
CA HIS A 377 2.93 7.27 25.21
C HIS A 377 3.35 7.73 23.80
N VAL A 378 2.40 7.72 22.87
CA VAL A 378 2.58 8.12 21.47
C VAL A 378 1.81 9.40 21.21
N ASP A 379 2.44 10.38 20.56
CA ASP A 379 1.80 11.65 20.19
C ASP A 379 1.42 11.73 18.72
N ARG A 380 2.02 10.89 17.87
CA ARG A 380 1.81 10.93 16.43
C ARG A 380 1.95 9.54 15.80
N LEU A 381 0.98 9.19 14.97
CA LEU A 381 1.03 8.01 14.09
C LEU A 381 1.38 8.45 12.68
N ILE A 382 2.36 7.80 12.07
CA ILE A 382 2.79 8.04 10.70
C ILE A 382 2.75 6.72 9.96
N ASP A 383 1.85 6.66 8.99
CA ASP A 383 1.63 5.50 8.13
C ASP A 383 2.29 5.72 6.78
N ILE A 384 3.18 4.82 6.40
CA ILE A 384 3.96 4.89 5.16
C ILE A 384 3.70 3.64 4.34
N ASP A 385 2.71 3.71 3.50
CA ASP A 385 2.30 2.66 2.57
C ASP A 385 2.79 2.92 1.13
N GLN A 386 2.58 1.96 0.24
CA GLN A 386 2.97 2.02 -1.16
C GLN A 386 1.97 2.79 -2.05
N SER A 387 0.93 3.39 -1.48
CA SER A 387 -0.03 4.18 -2.25
C SER A 387 0.64 5.40 -2.89
N PRO A 388 0.20 5.81 -4.09
CA PRO A 388 0.76 6.96 -4.79
C PRO A 388 0.73 8.23 -3.93
N ILE A 389 1.77 9.08 -4.05
CA ILE A 389 1.83 10.40 -3.36
C ILE A 389 0.87 11.44 -3.95
N GLY A 390 0.14 11.07 -5.00
CA GLY A 390 -0.91 11.88 -5.61
C GLY A 390 -1.56 11.13 -6.77
N ARG A 391 -2.80 11.52 -7.08
CA ARG A 391 -3.63 10.86 -8.12
C ARG A 391 -3.69 11.63 -9.43
N THR A 392 -3.04 12.77 -9.50
CA THR A 392 -3.06 13.65 -10.68
C THR A 392 -1.63 13.94 -11.15
N PRO A 393 -1.42 14.28 -12.44
CA PRO A 393 -0.13 14.67 -12.98
C PRO A 393 0.48 15.92 -12.32
N ARG A 394 -0.32 16.72 -11.60
CA ARG A 394 0.12 17.91 -10.85
C ARG A 394 0.86 17.57 -9.56
N SER A 395 0.57 16.41 -8.99
CA SER A 395 1.34 15.92 -7.84
C SER A 395 2.69 15.42 -8.31
N ASN A 396 3.76 15.88 -7.67
CA ASN A 396 5.13 15.52 -7.99
C ASN A 396 6.01 15.56 -6.73
N PRO A 397 7.24 15.07 -6.76
CA PRO A 397 8.17 15.08 -5.62
C PRO A 397 8.33 16.46 -4.98
N ALA A 398 8.47 17.52 -5.78
CA ALA A 398 8.67 18.88 -5.27
C ALA A 398 7.44 19.43 -4.53
N THR A 399 6.23 19.14 -5.02
CA THR A 399 4.99 19.58 -4.34
C THR A 399 4.70 18.77 -3.09
N TYR A 400 4.92 17.46 -3.14
CA TYR A 400 4.64 16.57 -2.02
C TYR A 400 5.52 16.85 -0.79
N THR A 401 6.81 17.07 -1.00
CA THR A 401 7.77 17.40 0.07
C THR A 401 7.71 18.87 0.51
N GLY A 402 6.91 19.67 -0.18
CA GLY A 402 6.78 21.11 0.07
C GLY A 402 8.04 21.92 -0.26
N VAL A 403 9.00 21.36 -1.00
CA VAL A 403 10.17 22.10 -1.48
C VAL A 403 9.80 23.10 -2.58
N PHE A 404 8.76 22.78 -3.36
CA PHE A 404 8.29 23.66 -4.42
C PHE A 404 7.76 25.00 -3.91
N ASP A 405 7.20 25.03 -2.70
CA ASP A 405 6.77 26.29 -2.07
C ASP A 405 7.92 27.24 -1.81
N ASP A 406 9.06 26.71 -1.37
CA ASP A 406 10.27 27.48 -1.12
C ASP A 406 10.95 27.91 -2.43
N ILE A 407 10.91 27.06 -3.47
CA ILE A 407 11.40 27.40 -4.81
C ILE A 407 10.58 28.53 -5.43
N ARG A 408 9.25 28.49 -5.33
CA ARG A 408 8.37 29.58 -5.80
C ARG A 408 8.61 30.90 -5.07
N ASP A 409 8.84 30.84 -3.76
CA ASP A 409 9.22 32.02 -2.98
C ASP A 409 10.54 32.62 -3.44
N LEU A 410 11.53 31.78 -3.76
CA LEU A 410 12.83 32.21 -4.29
C LEU A 410 12.67 32.89 -5.65
N PHE A 411 11.90 32.30 -6.57
CA PHE A 411 11.65 32.91 -7.89
C PHE A 411 10.94 34.27 -7.78
N ALA A 412 9.97 34.41 -6.86
CA ALA A 412 9.30 35.69 -6.61
C ALA A 412 10.25 36.77 -6.05
N GLN A 413 11.39 36.41 -5.50
CA GLN A 413 12.39 37.33 -4.98
C GLN A 413 13.44 37.76 -6.02
N THR A 414 13.46 37.16 -7.21
CA THR A 414 14.36 37.57 -8.29
C THR A 414 14.07 39.02 -8.76
N ASN A 415 15.09 39.70 -9.29
CA ASN A 415 14.94 41.06 -9.79
C ASN A 415 13.91 41.15 -10.91
N GLU A 416 13.94 40.19 -11.83
CA GLU A 416 12.99 40.11 -12.96
C GLU A 416 11.55 39.96 -12.50
N ALA A 417 11.30 39.09 -11.52
CA ALA A 417 9.95 38.91 -10.94
C ALA A 417 9.47 40.18 -10.24
N LYS A 418 10.33 40.86 -9.48
CA LYS A 418 9.99 42.12 -8.78
C LYS A 418 9.67 43.25 -9.75
N ILE A 419 10.45 43.40 -10.81
CA ILE A 419 10.21 44.42 -11.85
C ILE A 419 8.85 44.22 -12.52
N ARG A 420 8.47 42.96 -12.75
CA ARG A 420 7.18 42.57 -13.35
C ARG A 420 6.01 42.49 -12.35
N GLY A 421 6.26 42.73 -11.06
CA GLY A 421 5.25 42.61 -10.00
C GLY A 421 4.77 41.17 -9.76
N TYR A 422 5.55 40.18 -10.13
CA TYR A 422 5.19 38.74 -9.99
C TYR A 422 5.34 38.28 -8.55
N LYS A 423 4.24 37.75 -8.01
CA LYS A 423 4.19 37.15 -6.68
C LYS A 423 4.34 35.64 -6.76
N LYS A 424 4.53 34.96 -5.64
CA LYS A 424 4.65 33.48 -5.49
C LYS A 424 3.60 32.69 -6.30
N GLY A 425 2.35 33.20 -6.39
CA GLY A 425 1.26 32.55 -7.14
C GLY A 425 1.55 32.44 -8.64
N ARG A 426 2.33 33.38 -9.24
CA ARG A 426 2.71 33.36 -10.65
C ARG A 426 3.49 32.11 -11.02
N PHE A 427 4.31 31.62 -10.12
CA PHE A 427 5.17 30.44 -10.29
C PHE A 427 4.48 29.12 -9.89
N SER A 428 3.15 29.13 -9.71
CA SER A 428 2.35 27.93 -9.44
C SER A 428 1.64 27.45 -10.71
N PHE A 429 1.86 26.22 -11.10
CA PHE A 429 1.11 25.58 -12.18
C PHE A 429 -0.34 25.20 -11.80
N ASN A 430 -0.72 25.34 -10.52
CA ASN A 430 -2.08 25.09 -10.05
C ASN A 430 -2.99 26.35 -10.07
N VAL A 431 -2.42 27.54 -10.17
CA VAL A 431 -3.11 28.83 -10.07
C VAL A 431 -3.10 29.53 -11.43
N LYS A 432 -4.23 30.14 -11.80
CA LYS A 432 -4.33 30.98 -13.01
C LYS A 432 -3.34 32.14 -12.97
N GLY A 433 -2.91 32.57 -14.16
CA GLY A 433 -2.03 33.72 -14.36
C GLY A 433 -0.61 33.35 -14.78
N GLY A 434 0.01 32.28 -14.25
CA GLY A 434 1.34 31.83 -14.64
C GLY A 434 1.37 30.51 -15.36
N ARG A 435 0.34 29.69 -15.21
CA ARG A 435 0.23 28.37 -15.82
C ARG A 435 -0.19 28.45 -17.29
N CYS A 436 0.07 27.41 -18.04
CA CYS A 436 -0.52 27.17 -19.34
C CYS A 436 -2.02 26.89 -19.17
N GLU A 437 -2.89 27.71 -19.75
CA GLU A 437 -4.33 27.54 -19.63
C GLU A 437 -4.88 26.42 -20.54
N ALA A 438 -4.18 26.06 -21.63
CA ALA A 438 -4.59 24.96 -22.51
C ALA A 438 -4.62 23.60 -21.79
N CYS A 439 -3.57 23.30 -21.00
CA CYS A 439 -3.52 22.09 -20.19
C CYS A 439 -3.83 22.36 -18.69
N SER A 440 -4.25 23.57 -18.34
CA SER A 440 -4.49 23.99 -16.96
C SER A 440 -3.33 23.72 -16.00
N GLY A 441 -2.09 23.69 -16.50
CA GLY A 441 -0.87 23.44 -15.75
C GLY A 441 -0.48 21.97 -15.60
N ASP A 442 -1.18 21.02 -16.23
CA ASP A 442 -0.83 19.60 -16.20
C ASP A 442 0.44 19.27 -17.02
N GLY A 443 0.73 20.10 -18.05
CA GLY A 443 1.81 19.85 -19.01
C GLY A 443 1.47 18.78 -20.04
N ILE A 444 0.45 17.97 -19.78
CA ILE A 444 -0.04 16.88 -20.62
C ILE A 444 -1.54 17.00 -20.81
N ILE A 445 -2.06 16.38 -21.86
CA ILE A 445 -3.48 16.26 -22.15
C ILE A 445 -3.83 14.78 -22.06
N LYS A 446 -4.85 14.46 -21.28
CA LYS A 446 -5.41 13.12 -21.15
C LYS A 446 -6.39 12.90 -22.30
N ILE A 447 -6.17 11.88 -23.10
CA ILE A 447 -7.10 11.40 -24.10
C ILE A 447 -7.80 10.16 -23.55
N GLU A 448 -9.06 10.30 -23.20
CA GLU A 448 -9.87 9.19 -22.68
C GLU A 448 -10.25 8.23 -23.79
N MET A 449 -9.90 6.97 -23.64
CA MET A 449 -10.20 5.90 -24.59
C MET A 449 -11.14 4.91 -23.93
N HIS A 450 -12.42 4.90 -24.34
CA HIS A 450 -13.50 4.14 -23.69
C HIS A 450 -13.24 2.64 -23.50
N PHE A 451 -12.39 2.01 -24.31
CA PHE A 451 -12.10 0.56 -24.26
C PHE A 451 -10.61 0.24 -24.11
N LEU A 452 -9.76 1.24 -24.06
CA LEU A 452 -8.30 1.11 -23.92
C LEU A 452 -7.81 1.99 -22.76
N PRO A 453 -6.61 1.74 -22.23
CA PRO A 453 -6.01 2.63 -21.25
C PRO A 453 -5.91 4.06 -21.78
N ASP A 454 -6.18 5.03 -20.92
CA ASP A 454 -6.04 6.46 -21.26
C ASP A 454 -4.64 6.78 -21.77
N VAL A 455 -4.56 7.60 -22.82
CA VAL A 455 -3.31 8.05 -23.41
C VAL A 455 -3.00 9.47 -22.94
N TYR A 456 -1.77 9.69 -22.52
CA TYR A 456 -1.28 10.99 -22.09
C TYR A 456 -0.28 11.53 -23.12
N VAL A 457 -0.58 12.69 -23.70
CA VAL A 457 0.28 13.36 -24.68
C VAL A 457 0.74 14.71 -24.15
N ALA A 458 1.95 15.16 -24.54
CA ALA A 458 2.43 16.48 -24.19
C ALA A 458 1.48 17.57 -24.70
N CYS A 459 1.24 18.60 -23.92
CA CYS A 459 0.42 19.74 -24.34
C CYS A 459 1.09 20.48 -25.52
N GLU A 460 0.39 20.63 -26.62
CA GLU A 460 0.90 21.27 -27.86
C GLU A 460 1.24 22.75 -27.66
N VAL A 461 0.63 23.44 -26.68
CA VAL A 461 0.86 24.85 -26.40
C VAL A 461 2.09 25.09 -25.55
N CYS A 462 2.26 24.35 -24.48
CA CYS A 462 3.39 24.55 -23.56
C CYS A 462 4.49 23.49 -23.71
N HIS A 463 4.32 22.50 -24.58
CA HIS A 463 5.27 21.41 -24.82
C HIS A 463 5.78 20.73 -23.54
N GLY A 464 4.88 20.55 -22.55
CA GLY A 464 5.20 19.91 -21.27
C GLY A 464 5.69 20.85 -20.16
N THR A 465 6.03 22.12 -20.46
CA THR A 465 6.61 23.05 -19.47
C THR A 465 5.64 23.51 -18.38
N ARG A 466 4.32 23.31 -18.54
CA ARG A 466 3.25 23.66 -17.57
C ARG A 466 2.95 25.14 -17.42
N TYR A 467 3.80 26.05 -17.91
CA TYR A 467 3.70 27.50 -17.74
C TYR A 467 3.48 28.22 -19.05
N ASN A 468 3.03 29.48 -18.97
CA ASN A 468 3.02 30.38 -20.09
C ASN A 468 4.42 30.98 -20.34
N SER A 469 4.66 31.53 -21.55
CA SER A 469 5.94 32.06 -21.97
C SER A 469 6.47 33.17 -21.05
N GLU A 470 5.61 34.09 -20.62
CA GLU A 470 5.98 35.20 -19.74
C GLU A 470 6.54 34.76 -18.38
N THR A 471 6.00 33.66 -17.82
CA THR A 471 6.50 33.10 -16.56
C THR A 471 7.86 32.43 -16.76
N LEU A 472 8.08 31.82 -17.93
CA LEU A 472 9.33 31.15 -18.28
C LEU A 472 10.49 32.12 -18.55
N GLU A 473 10.21 33.40 -18.80
CA GLU A 473 11.23 34.44 -18.94
C GLU A 473 11.96 34.79 -17.65
N VAL A 474 11.37 34.46 -16.49
CA VAL A 474 12.00 34.71 -15.19
C VAL A 474 13.00 33.59 -14.85
N HIS A 475 14.24 34.01 -14.57
CA HIS A 475 15.34 33.09 -14.32
C HIS A 475 15.93 33.24 -12.90
N TYR A 476 16.39 32.13 -12.37
CA TYR A 476 17.26 32.05 -11.19
C TYR A 476 18.51 31.24 -11.58
N LYS A 477 19.71 31.81 -11.51
CA LYS A 477 20.96 31.19 -12.00
C LYS A 477 20.78 30.58 -13.41
N GLU A 478 20.26 31.38 -14.35
CA GLU A 478 20.04 31.00 -15.75
C GLU A 478 19.01 29.89 -16.00
N LYS A 479 18.31 29.41 -14.99
CA LYS A 479 17.26 28.40 -15.11
C LYS A 479 15.90 29.02 -14.82
N ASN A 480 14.91 28.73 -15.67
CA ASN A 480 13.52 29.07 -15.39
C ASN A 480 12.85 28.00 -14.51
N ILE A 481 11.63 28.27 -14.06
CA ILE A 481 10.91 27.40 -13.11
C ILE A 481 10.64 25.99 -13.69
N SER A 482 10.39 25.85 -15.00
CA SER A 482 10.20 24.55 -15.65
C SER A 482 11.49 23.74 -15.68
N GLN A 483 12.59 24.37 -16.08
CA GLN A 483 13.91 23.74 -16.09
C GLN A 483 14.36 23.28 -14.70
N VAL A 484 13.94 23.99 -13.65
CA VAL A 484 14.18 23.55 -12.27
C VAL A 484 13.36 22.31 -11.93
N LEU A 485 12.11 22.23 -12.40
CA LEU A 485 11.29 21.01 -12.21
C LEU A 485 11.84 19.80 -12.99
N ASP A 486 12.53 20.02 -14.08
CA ASP A 486 13.15 18.97 -14.90
C ASP A 486 14.50 18.47 -14.32
N MET A 487 15.06 19.17 -13.32
CA MET A 487 16.28 18.71 -12.64
C MET A 487 16.03 17.42 -11.87
N THR A 488 17.05 16.54 -11.85
CA THR A 488 17.10 15.46 -10.87
C THR A 488 17.28 16.03 -9.47
N VAL A 489 16.91 15.27 -8.45
CA VAL A 489 17.15 15.67 -7.04
C VAL A 489 18.65 15.88 -6.80
N ASN A 490 19.54 15.05 -7.39
CA ASN A 490 20.99 15.23 -7.28
C ASN A 490 21.43 16.60 -7.79
N ASP A 491 21.03 16.96 -9.01
CA ASP A 491 21.39 18.26 -9.62
C ASP A 491 20.81 19.43 -8.82
N ALA A 492 19.57 19.25 -8.33
CA ALA A 492 18.90 20.28 -7.55
C ALA A 492 19.57 20.51 -6.17
N VAL A 493 20.11 19.48 -5.53
CA VAL A 493 20.87 19.62 -4.27
C VAL A 493 22.09 20.52 -4.51
N GLU A 494 22.82 20.32 -5.60
CA GLU A 494 23.97 21.14 -5.97
C GLU A 494 23.58 22.56 -6.38
N PHE A 495 22.54 22.69 -7.20
CA PHE A 495 22.03 23.97 -7.68
C PHE A 495 21.59 24.89 -6.53
N PHE A 496 20.91 24.34 -5.52
CA PHE A 496 20.41 25.09 -4.37
C PHE A 496 21.31 24.99 -3.13
N GLN A 497 22.58 24.62 -3.25
CA GLN A 497 23.52 24.43 -2.13
C GLN A 497 23.64 25.65 -1.18
N HIS A 498 23.42 26.87 -1.70
CA HIS A 498 23.48 28.12 -0.93
C HIS A 498 22.10 28.55 -0.37
N ILE A 499 21.06 27.75 -0.52
CA ILE A 499 19.72 28.02 0.00
C ILE A 499 19.34 26.92 1.01
N PRO A 500 19.72 27.07 2.30
CA PRO A 500 19.64 25.98 3.28
C PRO A 500 18.25 25.39 3.44
N LYS A 501 17.19 26.20 3.28
CA LYS A 501 15.81 25.78 3.41
C LYS A 501 15.39 24.79 2.32
N ILE A 502 15.82 25.04 1.08
CA ILE A 502 15.57 24.19 -0.09
C ILE A 502 16.49 22.96 -0.03
N GLN A 503 17.79 23.22 0.14
CA GLN A 503 18.83 22.19 0.14
C GLN A 503 18.56 21.10 1.18
N ARG A 504 18.13 21.45 2.40
CA ARG A 504 17.80 20.47 3.46
C ARG A 504 16.68 19.51 3.02
N LYS A 505 15.60 20.01 2.40
CA LYS A 505 14.50 19.18 1.93
C LYS A 505 14.91 18.28 0.76
N LEU A 506 15.70 18.80 -0.17
CA LEU A 506 16.23 18.02 -1.29
C LEU A 506 17.18 16.92 -0.80
N GLN A 507 18.02 17.24 0.19
CA GLN A 507 18.94 16.27 0.79
C GLN A 507 18.20 15.09 1.42
N THR A 508 17.03 15.30 2.07
CA THR A 508 16.25 14.18 2.61
C THR A 508 15.70 13.25 1.52
N ILE A 509 15.38 13.79 0.33
CA ILE A 509 14.97 12.96 -0.82
C ILE A 509 16.16 12.15 -1.35
N LYS A 510 17.34 12.77 -1.40
CA LYS A 510 18.58 12.08 -1.79
C LYS A 510 18.97 10.99 -0.80
N ASP A 511 18.84 11.25 0.51
CA ASP A 511 19.20 10.33 1.59
C ASP A 511 18.37 9.03 1.56
N VAL A 512 17.13 9.07 1.07
CA VAL A 512 16.29 7.88 0.87
C VAL A 512 16.54 7.16 -0.48
N GLY A 513 17.61 7.52 -1.20
CA GLY A 513 17.99 6.88 -2.47
C GLY A 513 17.20 7.35 -3.70
N LEU A 514 16.49 8.49 -3.63
CA LEU A 514 15.72 9.04 -4.75
C LEU A 514 16.43 10.20 -5.48
N GLY A 515 17.76 10.20 -5.46
CA GLY A 515 18.57 11.25 -6.09
C GLY A 515 18.39 11.35 -7.61
N TYR A 516 18.00 10.28 -8.27
CA TYR A 516 17.80 10.20 -9.72
C TYR A 516 16.42 10.71 -10.19
N VAL A 517 15.44 10.79 -9.29
CA VAL A 517 14.07 11.23 -9.63
C VAL A 517 14.07 12.73 -9.96
N THR A 518 13.29 13.14 -10.98
CA THR A 518 13.15 14.58 -11.29
C THR A 518 12.12 15.24 -10.38
N LEU A 519 12.35 16.52 -10.05
CA LEU A 519 11.49 17.27 -9.12
C LEU A 519 10.04 17.38 -9.61
N GLY A 520 9.85 17.51 -10.91
CA GLY A 520 8.54 17.65 -11.56
C GLY A 520 7.92 16.36 -12.06
N GLN A 521 8.54 15.19 -11.81
CA GLN A 521 8.03 13.89 -12.25
C GLN A 521 6.61 13.66 -11.73
N PRO A 522 5.63 13.34 -12.59
CA PRO A 522 4.28 13.07 -12.15
C PRO A 522 4.22 11.93 -11.11
N ALA A 523 3.48 12.12 -10.03
CA ALA A 523 3.34 11.13 -8.97
C ALA A 523 2.80 9.76 -9.48
N THR A 524 2.04 9.78 -10.56
CA THR A 524 1.46 8.59 -11.21
C THR A 524 2.49 7.74 -11.95
N THR A 525 3.70 8.25 -12.19
CA THR A 525 4.79 7.53 -12.85
C THR A 525 5.81 6.96 -11.86
N LEU A 526 5.67 7.26 -10.57
CA LEU A 526 6.50 6.68 -9.53
C LEU A 526 6.06 5.25 -9.23
N SER A 527 7.03 4.37 -9.04
CA SER A 527 6.77 3.03 -8.51
C SER A 527 6.24 3.09 -7.08
N GLY A 528 5.60 2.02 -6.59
CA GLY A 528 5.12 1.95 -5.20
C GLY A 528 6.23 2.20 -4.18
N GLY A 529 7.40 1.61 -4.39
CA GLY A 529 8.57 1.81 -3.53
C GLY A 529 9.13 3.25 -3.58
N GLU A 530 9.15 3.90 -4.75
CA GLU A 530 9.54 5.31 -4.87
C GLU A 530 8.55 6.23 -4.14
N ALA A 531 7.24 5.98 -4.30
CA ALA A 531 6.20 6.72 -3.60
C ALA A 531 6.35 6.58 -2.07
N GLN A 532 6.61 5.39 -1.57
CA GLN A 532 6.83 5.10 -0.16
C GLN A 532 8.06 5.83 0.38
N ARG A 533 9.21 5.76 -0.32
CA ARG A 533 10.43 6.48 0.04
C ARG A 533 10.24 7.99 -0.02
N MET A 534 9.43 8.50 -0.94
CA MET A 534 9.08 9.92 -0.99
C MET A 534 8.28 10.37 0.24
N LYS A 535 7.34 9.53 0.71
CA LYS A 535 6.62 9.77 1.98
C LYS A 535 7.59 9.81 3.16
N LEU A 536 8.53 8.88 3.20
CA LEU A 536 9.57 8.82 4.23
C LEU A 536 10.43 10.10 4.22
N ALA A 537 10.90 10.54 3.04
CA ALA A 537 11.67 11.78 2.88
C ALA A 537 10.91 13.00 3.42
N SER A 538 9.58 13.05 3.19
CA SER A 538 8.75 14.16 3.69
C SER A 538 8.64 14.20 5.21
N GLU A 539 8.85 13.08 5.90
CA GLU A 539 8.86 13.03 7.37
C GLU A 539 10.23 13.39 7.96
N LEU A 540 11.32 13.07 7.26
CA LEU A 540 12.70 13.31 7.73
C LEU A 540 13.03 14.78 7.99
N HIS A 541 12.43 15.72 7.25
CA HIS A 541 12.71 17.14 7.46
C HIS A 541 11.87 17.77 8.59
N LYS A 542 10.86 17.05 9.09
CA LYS A 542 10.00 17.53 10.19
C LYS A 542 10.72 17.33 11.53
N ARG A 543 10.44 18.21 12.47
CA ARG A 543 11.00 18.11 13.82
C ARG A 543 10.46 16.87 14.52
N SER A 544 11.35 15.99 14.97
CA SER A 544 11.00 14.83 15.78
C SER A 544 10.59 15.24 17.19
N THR A 545 9.57 14.57 17.74
CA THR A 545 9.16 14.70 19.15
C THR A 545 9.74 13.61 20.02
N GLY A 546 10.33 12.56 19.40
CA GLY A 546 10.81 11.36 20.09
C GLY A 546 9.69 10.44 20.61
N LYS A 547 8.43 10.68 20.18
CA LYS A 547 7.24 9.90 20.58
C LYS A 547 6.38 9.50 19.39
N SER A 548 6.90 9.63 18.18
CA SER A 548 6.16 9.25 16.98
C SER A 548 6.24 7.74 16.75
N PHE A 549 5.14 7.16 16.27
CA PHE A 549 5.04 5.75 15.90
C PHE A 549 4.90 5.64 14.39
N TYR A 550 5.92 5.09 13.74
CA TYR A 550 5.96 4.87 12.30
C TYR A 550 5.55 3.44 11.99
N ILE A 551 4.66 3.27 11.02
CA ILE A 551 4.29 1.95 10.46
C ILE A 551 4.65 1.95 8.98
N LEU A 552 5.45 0.97 8.56
CA LEU A 552 5.84 0.75 7.18
C LEU A 552 5.42 -0.67 6.77
N ASP A 553 4.75 -0.77 5.64
CA ASP A 553 4.31 -2.06 5.08
C ASP A 553 5.20 -2.41 3.90
N GLU A 554 5.99 -3.49 4.04
CA GLU A 554 6.94 -4.02 3.06
C GLU A 554 7.82 -2.92 2.40
N PRO A 555 8.57 -2.12 3.18
CA PRO A 555 9.30 -0.97 2.65
C PRO A 555 10.45 -1.32 1.72
N THR A 556 10.84 -2.58 1.61
CA THR A 556 11.93 -3.05 0.74
C THR A 556 11.47 -3.55 -0.63
N THR A 557 10.18 -3.53 -0.90
CA THR A 557 9.62 -3.96 -2.19
C THR A 557 10.25 -3.21 -3.36
N GLY A 558 10.75 -3.94 -4.34
CA GLY A 558 11.39 -3.37 -5.54
C GLY A 558 12.73 -2.67 -5.28
N LEU A 559 13.40 -2.96 -4.16
CA LEU A 559 14.68 -2.37 -3.82
C LEU A 559 15.83 -3.35 -3.99
N HIS A 560 16.90 -2.86 -4.63
CA HIS A 560 18.17 -3.54 -4.59
C HIS A 560 18.77 -3.51 -3.16
N THR A 561 19.58 -4.50 -2.80
CA THR A 561 20.18 -4.61 -1.45
C THR A 561 20.95 -3.36 -1.01
N GLU A 562 21.60 -2.64 -1.94
CA GLU A 562 22.26 -1.36 -1.66
C GLU A 562 21.26 -0.27 -1.23
N ASP A 563 20.09 -0.21 -1.89
CA ASP A 563 19.03 0.74 -1.51
C ASP A 563 18.42 0.39 -0.15
N ILE A 564 18.30 -0.90 0.15
CA ILE A 564 17.89 -1.40 1.48
C ILE A 564 18.86 -0.93 2.55
N ALA A 565 20.17 -1.01 2.30
CA ALA A 565 21.17 -0.52 3.23
C ALA A 565 21.04 0.99 3.51
N HIS A 566 20.72 1.79 2.49
CA HIS A 566 20.43 3.22 2.66
C HIS A 566 19.14 3.46 3.44
N LEU A 567 18.06 2.73 3.12
CA LEU A 567 16.79 2.83 3.85
C LEU A 567 16.97 2.50 5.34
N LEU A 568 17.70 1.45 5.67
CA LEU A 568 17.95 1.06 7.06
C LEU A 568 18.69 2.13 7.86
N LYS A 569 19.65 2.85 7.24
CA LYS A 569 20.31 4.00 7.88
C LYS A 569 19.32 5.11 8.22
N VAL A 570 18.34 5.35 7.34
CA VAL A 570 17.29 6.34 7.57
C VAL A 570 16.36 5.90 8.70
N LEU A 571 15.92 4.64 8.70
CA LEU A 571 15.05 4.10 9.74
C LEU A 571 15.75 4.09 11.11
N ALA A 572 17.04 3.76 11.13
CA ALA A 572 17.86 3.81 12.34
C ALA A 572 17.88 5.23 12.96
N ARG A 573 18.05 6.28 12.13
CA ARG A 573 18.00 7.68 12.62
C ARG A 573 16.67 8.02 13.29
N PHE A 574 15.53 7.57 12.75
CA PHE A 574 14.24 7.80 13.41
C PHE A 574 14.18 7.16 14.80
N VAL A 575 14.71 5.95 14.94
CA VAL A 575 14.74 5.25 16.24
C VAL A 575 15.72 5.92 17.21
N ASP A 576 16.88 6.34 16.72
CA ASP A 576 17.90 7.04 17.51
C ASP A 576 17.38 8.42 18.01
N ASP A 577 16.46 9.05 17.28
CA ASP A 577 15.73 10.24 17.71
C ASP A 577 14.62 9.94 18.76
N GLY A 578 14.52 8.69 19.25
CA GLY A 578 13.58 8.24 20.29
C GLY A 578 12.22 7.75 19.78
N ASN A 579 11.98 7.76 18.47
CA ASN A 579 10.72 7.28 17.89
C ASN A 579 10.67 5.75 17.85
N THR A 580 9.47 5.22 17.58
CA THR A 580 9.26 3.79 17.33
C THR A 580 9.03 3.58 15.83
N VAL A 581 9.76 2.65 15.25
CA VAL A 581 9.58 2.24 13.84
C VAL A 581 9.15 0.78 13.80
N LEU A 582 7.98 0.51 13.25
CA LEU A 582 7.46 -0.82 13.01
C LEU A 582 7.41 -1.09 11.52
N VAL A 583 8.00 -2.18 11.09
CA VAL A 583 7.96 -2.66 9.70
C VAL A 583 7.28 -4.02 9.63
N ILE A 584 6.41 -4.23 8.63
CA ILE A 584 5.98 -5.56 8.22
C ILE A 584 6.95 -5.98 7.14
N GLU A 585 7.69 -7.08 7.35
CA GLU A 585 8.77 -7.44 6.43
C GLU A 585 8.98 -8.94 6.28
N HIS A 586 9.51 -9.29 5.09
CA HIS A 586 9.94 -10.63 4.72
C HIS A 586 11.44 -10.69 4.40
N ASN A 587 12.07 -9.55 4.14
CA ASN A 587 13.48 -9.46 3.81
C ASN A 587 14.35 -9.71 5.05
N LEU A 588 15.15 -10.80 5.02
CA LEU A 588 15.99 -11.22 6.15
C LEU A 588 17.07 -10.20 6.49
N ASP A 589 17.57 -9.42 5.53
CA ASP A 589 18.56 -8.39 5.78
C ASP A 589 18.01 -7.21 6.57
N VAL A 590 16.71 -6.93 6.45
CA VAL A 590 16.01 -5.98 7.33
C VAL A 590 15.72 -6.61 8.69
N ILE A 591 15.17 -7.82 8.70
CA ILE A 591 14.76 -8.51 9.93
C ILE A 591 15.94 -8.70 10.89
N LYS A 592 17.12 -9.06 10.37
CA LYS A 592 18.33 -9.23 11.21
C LYS A 592 18.82 -7.93 11.87
N THR A 593 18.40 -6.76 11.35
CA THR A 593 18.77 -5.45 11.93
C THR A 593 17.78 -4.92 12.95
N ALA A 594 16.61 -5.58 13.12
CA ALA A 594 15.58 -5.17 14.07
C ALA A 594 16.02 -5.32 15.53
N ASP A 595 15.52 -4.45 16.41
CA ASP A 595 15.73 -4.56 17.85
C ASP A 595 14.75 -5.54 18.49
N HIS A 596 13.59 -5.75 17.86
CA HIS A 596 12.54 -6.65 18.34
C HIS A 596 11.74 -7.24 17.17
N ILE A 597 11.46 -8.51 17.24
CA ILE A 597 10.65 -9.24 16.24
C ILE A 597 9.35 -9.72 16.89
N ILE A 598 8.28 -9.68 16.13
CA ILE A 598 7.00 -10.33 16.43
C ILE A 598 6.69 -11.24 15.24
N ASP A 599 6.85 -12.55 15.42
CA ASP A 599 6.68 -13.54 14.37
C ASP A 599 5.31 -14.24 14.49
N LEU A 600 4.50 -14.13 13.41
CA LEU A 600 3.16 -14.71 13.33
C LEU A 600 3.16 -15.96 12.46
N GLY A 601 2.39 -16.94 12.87
CA GLY A 601 2.26 -18.22 12.15
C GLY A 601 1.35 -19.20 12.86
N PRO A 602 1.67 -20.54 12.79
CA PRO A 602 2.75 -21.13 12.00
C PRO A 602 2.47 -21.12 10.49
N GLU A 603 1.20 -21.16 10.07
CA GLU A 603 0.76 -21.20 8.67
C GLU A 603 -0.04 -19.96 8.28
N GLY A 604 -0.50 -19.90 7.02
CA GLY A 604 -1.46 -18.90 6.55
C GLY A 604 -2.91 -19.33 6.82
N GLY A 605 -3.84 -18.36 6.73
CA GLY A 605 -5.28 -18.61 6.89
C GLY A 605 -5.68 -19.17 8.26
N VAL A 606 -6.51 -20.19 8.28
CA VAL A 606 -7.05 -20.79 9.52
C VAL A 606 -5.95 -21.43 10.38
N GLY A 607 -4.90 -21.97 9.76
CA GLY A 607 -3.74 -22.53 10.45
C GLY A 607 -2.75 -21.50 11.01
N GLY A 608 -3.02 -20.22 10.80
CA GLY A 608 -2.21 -19.11 11.29
C GLY A 608 -2.85 -18.32 12.43
N GLY A 609 -2.54 -17.05 12.51
CA GLY A 609 -3.18 -16.12 13.43
C GLY A 609 -2.73 -16.21 14.88
N THR A 610 -1.58 -16.81 15.14
CA THR A 610 -0.95 -16.87 16.47
C THR A 610 0.44 -16.23 16.44
N ILE A 611 0.95 -15.78 17.59
CA ILE A 611 2.34 -15.35 17.73
C ILE A 611 3.18 -16.58 18.10
N ILE A 612 4.16 -16.88 17.26
CA ILE A 612 5.06 -18.05 17.41
C ILE A 612 6.29 -17.68 18.22
N ALA A 613 6.84 -16.50 17.97
CA ALA A 613 8.02 -16.03 18.65
C ALA A 613 8.00 -14.50 18.80
N THR A 614 8.58 -14.01 19.90
CA THR A 614 8.83 -12.58 20.12
C THR A 614 10.19 -12.43 20.80
N GLY A 615 10.91 -11.37 20.49
CA GLY A 615 12.20 -11.10 21.12
C GLY A 615 13.18 -10.47 20.14
N THR A 616 14.46 -10.53 20.46
CA THR A 616 15.53 -10.12 19.53
C THR A 616 15.65 -11.10 18.37
N PRO A 617 16.28 -10.71 17.27
CA PRO A 617 16.55 -11.63 16.15
C PRO A 617 17.23 -12.94 16.58
N GLU A 618 18.13 -12.87 17.55
CA GLU A 618 18.86 -14.00 18.11
C GLU A 618 17.92 -14.96 18.87
N GLU A 619 17.01 -14.40 19.68
CA GLU A 619 15.99 -15.18 20.43
C GLU A 619 15.01 -15.87 19.49
N VAL A 620 14.55 -15.17 18.44
CA VAL A 620 13.65 -15.75 17.43
C VAL A 620 14.37 -16.82 16.62
N ALA A 621 15.64 -16.63 16.25
CA ALA A 621 16.44 -17.61 15.55
C ALA A 621 16.69 -18.90 16.38
N ALA A 622 16.64 -18.82 17.71
CA ALA A 622 16.71 -19.99 18.59
C ALA A 622 15.42 -20.78 18.67
N ASN A 623 14.28 -20.21 18.24
CA ASN A 623 12.99 -20.89 18.28
C ASN A 623 12.77 -21.75 17.02
N GLU A 624 12.78 -23.06 17.17
CA GLU A 624 12.61 -24.02 16.07
C GLU A 624 11.22 -24.01 15.43
N ALA A 625 10.18 -23.53 16.16
CA ALA A 625 8.84 -23.38 15.61
C ALA A 625 8.69 -22.19 14.66
N SER A 626 9.62 -21.23 14.67
CA SER A 626 9.61 -20.07 13.83
C SER A 626 10.28 -20.35 12.48
N TYR A 627 9.54 -20.33 11.39
CA TYR A 627 10.13 -20.39 10.06
C TYR A 627 11.06 -19.22 9.80
N THR A 628 10.65 -18.01 10.16
CA THR A 628 11.52 -16.82 10.09
C THR A 628 12.82 -17.05 10.86
N GLY A 629 12.75 -17.61 12.06
CA GLY A 629 13.91 -17.92 12.89
C GLY A 629 14.86 -18.92 12.23
N GLN A 630 14.33 -19.97 11.58
CA GLN A 630 15.15 -20.98 10.87
C GLN A 630 15.99 -20.34 9.76
N TYR A 631 15.40 -19.48 8.92
CA TYR A 631 16.14 -18.79 7.84
C TYR A 631 17.08 -17.70 8.39
N LEU A 632 16.71 -17.08 9.50
CA LEU A 632 17.51 -16.02 10.12
C LEU A 632 18.83 -16.52 10.71
N LYS A 633 18.89 -17.77 11.18
CA LYS A 633 20.14 -18.40 11.70
C LYS A 633 21.33 -18.21 10.74
N GLY A 634 21.13 -18.44 9.44
CA GLY A 634 22.18 -18.31 8.43
C GLY A 634 22.66 -16.87 8.18
N LYS A 635 21.82 -15.87 8.51
CA LYS A 635 22.11 -14.44 8.28
C LYS A 635 22.70 -13.74 9.52
N LEU A 636 22.56 -14.34 10.72
CA LEU A 636 23.12 -13.79 11.97
C LEU A 636 24.58 -14.23 12.23
N HIS A 637 25.01 -15.37 11.68
CA HIS A 637 26.33 -15.97 11.90
C HIS A 637 27.31 -15.73 10.74
N HIS A 638 27.27 -14.57 10.09
CA HIS A 638 28.38 -14.19 9.21
C HIS A 638 29.54 -13.66 10.04
N GLU A 639 30.52 -14.57 10.33
CA GLU A 639 31.90 -14.20 10.65
C GLU A 639 32.58 -13.49 9.47
#